data_cf078536ece401dbcd96fc06faba998a
#
_entry.id   cf078536ece401dbcd96fc06faba998a
#
_cell.length_a   1.000
_cell.length_b   1.000
_cell.length_c   1.000
_cell.angle_alpha   90.00
_cell.angle_beta   90.00
_cell.angle_gamma   90.00
#
_symmetry.space_group_name_H-M   'P 1'
#
loop_
_entity.id
_entity.type
_entity.pdbx_description
1 polymer ?
#
loop_
_entity_poly.entity_id
_entity_poly.type
_entity_poly.pdbx_seq_one_letter_code
_entity_poly.pdbx_strand_id
1 'polypeptide(L)'
;MLPFSNIFLFLWFHLISGIVLILLSLNPVLIPFVLGKKMRWCTVSEQEQKKCAELAKALVAVLPPAAVAAFARLSCVLAYSTTDCINKIRANRADMVTLDAGEVYTAVKQFGLTAIAKEIYSDGGCILAVAVVRNSTLDVRSLQGQRSCHTGARWTAGWSLPLGFLLSRNYLTWAEEQPLSQAVSAFFNASCVPGAAAIAPALCALCQGQKSYIAQRNFHCETAHGEPFYNSQGALRCLKTGAGDVAFVDHTALEGIEESEREDYQLLCTDGTRAPLSHYGSCNLGRGPGQGMVTRPNVRKIARKFLAAAQMAFGRRGRERQRFQLFDSAPFGAADLLFKDVTEKLSILEDNKDISQVLGLDYVALLKGLGHEGSSLEDSVVRWCCISNAEQKKCEQWALSIKSDPLVCVRAISMSDCVEKIKRDEVDAVSLDATHAFIAGKCGLVPVVTEYYGMKGSPLICKLLPSVVGVAVVKRSTRGVFFGNFGGRRSCHGHMYSPAGWLLPFRHTLSLEHNNTSQCEPNQVYNEVFWKGCLPGSQGNLCKVCMGGTGEAATKRCADNHNERYYGNMGALRCLVGDASGKSYGDVAFVEQHNLESNILSLSPSGWADGWLSWDFELLCGDGRREPLSEWENCNLGAIPPNIIMTRPVLTSRVYDFLMKSQTLASNPDTEFRLFQSQQYGESDLLFKDATQCLIHTSHLDYRTILGDEFYRLAEAVFNCTHSDILEFCNQDVCSIF
;
A
#
# COMPACT_ATOMS: atom_id res chain seq x y z
N MET A 1 84.28 -31.05 17.73
CA MET A 1 83.42 -31.06 18.94
C MET A 1 82.04 -30.58 18.54
N LEU A 2 81.09 -31.49 18.27
CA LEU A 2 79.71 -31.23 17.95
C LEU A 2 78.85 -31.46 19.20
N PRO A 3 77.83 -30.65 19.47
CA PRO A 3 77.10 -30.72 20.72
C PRO A 3 76.01 -31.78 20.74
N PHE A 4 76.04 -32.59 21.77
CA PHE A 4 75.10 -33.64 22.14
C PHE A 4 73.75 -33.10 22.67
N SER A 5 73.30 -31.89 22.25
CA SER A 5 72.16 -31.22 22.87
C SER A 5 70.82 -31.40 22.10
N ASN A 6 70.83 -31.86 20.83
CA ASN A 6 69.61 -31.86 20.03
C ASN A 6 68.85 -33.21 19.95
N ILE A 7 69.45 -34.30 20.48
CA ILE A 7 68.79 -35.63 20.44
C ILE A 7 67.78 -35.78 21.62
N PHE A 8 68.08 -35.16 22.76
CA PHE A 8 67.18 -35.25 23.92
C PHE A 8 65.90 -34.42 23.77
N LEU A 9 65.91 -33.30 23.02
CA LEU A 9 64.74 -32.52 22.75
C LEU A 9 63.75 -33.21 21.75
N PHE A 10 64.30 -33.94 20.78
CA PHE A 10 63.46 -34.66 19.80
C PHE A 10 62.75 -35.89 20.39
N LEU A 11 63.39 -36.62 21.28
CA LEU A 11 62.81 -37.74 22.00
C LEU A 11 61.77 -37.30 23.03
N TRP A 12 61.91 -36.13 23.64
CA TRP A 12 60.94 -35.57 24.57
C TRP A 12 59.69 -35.08 23.85
N PHE A 13 59.80 -34.45 22.68
CA PHE A 13 58.67 -34.02 21.88
C PHE A 13 57.84 -35.19 21.36
N HIS A 14 58.44 -36.28 20.94
CA HIS A 14 57.71 -37.47 20.52
C HIS A 14 57.07 -38.24 21.68
N LEU A 15 57.65 -38.23 22.85
CA LEU A 15 57.07 -38.85 24.05
C LEU A 15 55.88 -38.04 24.56
N ILE A 16 55.95 -36.71 24.56
CA ILE A 16 54.85 -35.83 24.96
C ILE A 16 53.75 -35.88 23.92
N SER A 17 54.04 -35.90 22.62
CA SER A 17 53.06 -36.04 21.55
C SER A 17 52.33 -37.37 21.58
N GLY A 18 53.07 -38.47 21.92
CA GLY A 18 52.49 -39.83 22.08
C GLY A 18 51.58 -39.93 23.32
N ILE A 19 51.97 -39.31 24.43
CA ILE A 19 51.16 -39.29 25.67
C ILE A 19 49.91 -38.38 25.50
N VAL A 20 50.00 -37.25 24.78
CA VAL A 20 48.85 -36.41 24.46
C VAL A 20 47.88 -37.10 23.52
N LEU A 21 48.36 -37.89 22.55
CA LEU A 21 47.52 -38.71 21.69
C LEU A 21 46.87 -39.89 22.43
N ILE A 22 47.59 -40.54 23.37
CA ILE A 22 47.03 -41.62 24.22
C ILE A 22 46.04 -41.06 25.24
N LEU A 23 46.29 -39.89 25.80
CA LEU A 23 45.35 -39.21 26.71
C LEU A 23 44.12 -38.63 25.98
N LEU A 24 44.23 -38.36 24.68
CA LEU A 24 43.09 -37.99 23.83
C LEU A 24 42.28 -39.23 23.37
N SER A 25 42.89 -40.42 23.40
CA SER A 25 42.20 -41.68 23.05
C SER A 25 41.62 -42.42 24.27
N LEU A 26 42.01 -42.06 25.49
CA LEU A 26 41.55 -42.68 26.76
C LEU A 26 40.56 -41.80 27.56
N ASN A 27 40.34 -40.56 27.16
CA ASN A 27 39.17 -39.85 27.61
C ASN A 27 38.02 -40.24 26.68
N PRO A 28 36.97 -40.94 27.15
CA PRO A 28 35.67 -40.78 26.56
C PRO A 28 35.41 -39.30 26.76
N VAL A 29 35.61 -38.52 25.70
CA VAL A 29 35.17 -37.13 25.66
C VAL A 29 33.75 -37.18 26.21
N LEU A 30 33.55 -36.77 27.43
CA LEU A 30 32.33 -36.22 27.91
C LEU A 30 32.09 -35.00 27.01
N ILE A 31 31.66 -35.29 25.77
CA ILE A 31 30.89 -34.36 24.97
C ILE A 31 29.78 -34.00 25.95
N PRO A 32 29.68 -32.79 26.47
CA PRO A 32 28.52 -32.42 27.23
C PRO A 32 27.39 -32.77 26.26
N PHE A 33 26.59 -33.75 26.61
CA PHE A 33 25.31 -33.98 25.97
C PHE A 33 24.60 -32.65 26.15
N VAL A 34 24.80 -31.76 25.19
CA VAL A 34 23.94 -30.60 25.03
C VAL A 34 22.60 -31.25 24.75
N LEU A 35 21.84 -31.50 25.83
CA LEU A 35 20.45 -31.89 25.71
C LEU A 35 19.85 -30.87 24.74
N GLY A 36 19.57 -31.31 23.51
CA GLY A 36 19.07 -30.46 22.44
C GLY A 36 17.89 -29.68 23.00
N LYS A 37 17.94 -28.35 22.90
CA LYS A 37 16.88 -27.49 23.44
C LYS A 37 15.55 -27.99 22.93
N LYS A 38 14.62 -28.32 23.82
CA LYS A 38 13.29 -28.80 23.51
C LYS A 38 12.52 -27.67 22.80
N MET A 39 12.12 -27.87 21.54
CA MET A 39 11.24 -26.94 20.81
C MET A 39 9.81 -27.18 21.26
N ARG A 40 9.14 -26.13 21.72
CA ARG A 40 7.77 -26.19 22.24
C ARG A 40 6.84 -25.42 21.31
N TRP A 41 6.02 -26.18 20.55
CA TRP A 41 5.00 -25.61 19.66
C TRP A 41 3.71 -25.36 20.43
N CYS A 42 3.20 -24.13 20.38
CA CYS A 42 1.94 -23.79 21.01
C CYS A 42 0.77 -24.17 20.10
N THR A 43 -0.25 -24.80 20.68
CA THR A 43 -1.47 -25.27 19.98
C THR A 43 -2.70 -24.72 20.68
N VAL A 44 -3.77 -24.45 19.93
CA VAL A 44 -5.02 -23.84 20.47
C VAL A 44 -6.23 -24.78 20.48
N SER A 45 -6.00 -26.06 20.17
CA SER A 45 -7.07 -27.08 20.22
C SER A 45 -6.51 -28.48 20.52
N GLU A 46 -7.39 -29.39 20.91
CA GLU A 46 -7.02 -30.81 21.08
C GLU A 46 -6.61 -31.46 19.76
N GLN A 47 -7.24 -31.04 18.63
CA GLN A 47 -6.92 -31.52 17.30
C GLN A 47 -5.51 -31.06 16.87
N GLU A 48 -5.17 -29.78 17.09
CA GLU A 48 -3.81 -29.29 16.88
C GLU A 48 -2.80 -29.99 17.79
N GLN A 49 -3.16 -30.25 19.05
CA GLN A 49 -2.31 -30.97 19.98
C GLN A 49 -2.02 -32.39 19.49
N LYS A 50 -3.04 -33.10 18.95
CA LYS A 50 -2.87 -34.42 18.33
C LYS A 50 -1.96 -34.35 17.09
N LYS A 51 -2.23 -33.41 16.16
CA LYS A 51 -1.40 -33.24 14.95
C LYS A 51 0.05 -32.92 15.30
N CYS A 52 0.28 -32.03 16.27
CA CYS A 52 1.61 -31.69 16.78
C CYS A 52 2.30 -32.91 17.42
N ALA A 53 1.59 -33.73 18.20
CA ALA A 53 2.14 -34.92 18.81
C ALA A 53 2.54 -36.00 17.79
N GLU A 54 1.76 -36.19 16.73
CA GLU A 54 2.10 -37.09 15.61
C GLU A 54 3.29 -36.55 14.82
N LEU A 55 3.38 -35.24 14.57
CA LEU A 55 4.57 -34.61 14.00
C LEU A 55 5.81 -34.88 14.86
N ALA A 56 5.70 -34.77 16.18
CA ALA A 56 6.82 -35.05 17.10
C ALA A 56 7.29 -36.50 17.00
N LYS A 57 6.36 -37.47 16.91
CA LYS A 57 6.68 -38.90 16.73
C LYS A 57 7.33 -39.14 15.35
N ALA A 58 6.79 -38.54 14.30
CA ALA A 58 7.32 -38.68 12.93
C ALA A 58 8.74 -38.13 12.82
N LEU A 59 9.03 -36.98 13.44
CA LEU A 59 10.37 -36.38 13.46
C LEU A 59 11.40 -37.28 14.14
N VAL A 60 11.06 -37.89 15.27
CA VAL A 60 11.95 -38.84 15.98
C VAL A 60 12.25 -40.08 15.11
N ALA A 61 11.26 -40.56 14.36
CA ALA A 61 11.42 -41.76 13.52
C ALA A 61 12.30 -41.55 12.28
N VAL A 62 12.40 -40.30 11.80
CA VAL A 62 13.05 -39.96 10.51
C VAL A 62 14.42 -39.32 10.69
N LEU A 63 14.60 -38.52 11.75
CA LEU A 63 15.86 -37.82 11.97
C LEU A 63 16.90 -38.77 12.59
N PRO A 64 18.15 -38.80 12.05
CA PRO A 64 19.23 -39.53 12.68
C PRO A 64 19.45 -39.12 14.15
N PRO A 65 19.89 -40.03 15.02
CA PRO A 65 20.12 -39.71 16.45
C PRO A 65 20.99 -38.47 16.69
N ALA A 66 22.01 -38.25 15.85
CA ALA A 66 22.86 -37.08 15.88
C ALA A 66 22.12 -35.80 15.51
N ALA A 67 21.17 -35.85 14.56
CA ALA A 67 20.32 -34.72 14.20
C ALA A 67 19.23 -34.46 15.24
N VAL A 68 18.69 -35.51 15.89
CA VAL A 68 17.77 -35.37 17.03
C VAL A 68 18.46 -34.72 18.24
N ALA A 69 19.76 -34.94 18.43
CA ALA A 69 20.53 -34.25 19.45
C ALA A 69 20.83 -32.79 19.10
N ALA A 70 20.97 -32.48 17.80
CA ALA A 70 21.21 -31.13 17.30
C ALA A 70 19.90 -30.34 17.10
N PHE A 71 18.81 -31.00 16.70
CA PHE A 71 17.48 -30.42 16.60
C PHE A 71 16.69 -30.69 17.89
N ALA A 72 16.10 -29.64 18.43
CA ALA A 72 15.28 -29.75 19.63
C ALA A 72 14.15 -30.81 19.45
N ARG A 73 13.97 -31.66 20.43
CA ARG A 73 12.79 -32.54 20.48
C ARG A 73 11.54 -31.68 20.49
N LEU A 74 10.62 -31.93 19.54
CA LEU A 74 9.33 -31.25 19.53
C LEU A 74 8.47 -31.65 20.71
N SER A 75 7.87 -30.70 21.41
CA SER A 75 6.79 -30.90 22.36
C SER A 75 5.68 -29.90 22.10
N CYS A 76 4.46 -30.31 22.37
CA CYS A 76 3.26 -29.54 22.10
C CYS A 76 2.73 -28.94 23.42
N VAL A 77 2.45 -27.66 23.41
CA VAL A 77 1.98 -26.89 24.58
C VAL A 77 0.58 -26.39 24.28
N LEU A 78 -0.41 -26.95 24.94
CA LEU A 78 -1.80 -26.50 24.78
C LEU A 78 -2.03 -25.14 25.41
N ALA A 79 -2.70 -24.27 24.67
CA ALA A 79 -3.18 -22.95 25.08
C ALA A 79 -4.69 -22.82 24.84
N TYR A 80 -5.27 -21.77 25.37
CA TYR A 80 -6.71 -21.53 25.28
C TYR A 80 -7.11 -20.60 24.14
N SER A 81 -6.12 -19.86 23.61
CA SER A 81 -6.29 -18.93 22.48
C SER A 81 -4.94 -18.61 21.86
N THR A 82 -4.95 -17.97 20.69
CA THR A 82 -3.74 -17.44 20.04
C THR A 82 -3.03 -16.41 20.93
N THR A 83 -3.78 -15.55 21.61
CA THR A 83 -3.23 -14.59 22.59
C THR A 83 -2.55 -15.29 23.77
N ASP A 84 -3.13 -16.40 24.30
CA ASP A 84 -2.48 -17.20 25.33
C ASP A 84 -1.17 -17.85 24.83
N CYS A 85 -1.12 -18.27 23.56
CA CYS A 85 0.11 -18.72 22.92
C CYS A 85 1.18 -17.63 22.90
N ILE A 86 0.84 -16.41 22.48
CA ILE A 86 1.78 -15.27 22.46
C ILE A 86 2.32 -15.02 23.88
N ASN A 87 1.46 -14.99 24.88
CA ASN A 87 1.85 -14.81 26.29
C ASN A 87 2.73 -15.96 26.80
N LYS A 88 2.43 -17.21 26.47
CA LYS A 88 3.27 -18.38 26.82
C LYS A 88 4.65 -18.30 26.16
N ILE A 89 4.74 -17.84 24.91
CA ILE A 89 6.00 -17.65 24.21
C ILE A 89 6.81 -16.54 24.89
N ARG A 90 6.21 -15.40 25.17
CA ARG A 90 6.86 -14.29 25.90
C ARG A 90 7.35 -14.74 27.28
N ALA A 91 6.55 -15.51 28.01
CA ALA A 91 6.89 -16.04 29.33
C ALA A 91 7.84 -17.26 29.31
N ASN A 92 8.41 -17.61 28.13
CA ASN A 92 9.30 -18.76 27.96
C ASN A 92 8.64 -20.12 28.35
N ARG A 93 7.33 -20.26 28.16
CA ARG A 93 6.56 -21.51 28.37
C ARG A 93 6.28 -22.25 27.07
N ALA A 94 6.28 -21.54 25.93
CA ALA A 94 6.27 -22.07 24.57
C ALA A 94 7.35 -21.39 23.75
N ASP A 95 7.62 -21.86 22.53
CA ASP A 95 8.69 -21.31 21.69
C ASP A 95 8.18 -20.75 20.38
N MET A 96 7.14 -21.31 19.74
CA MET A 96 6.60 -20.85 18.47
C MET A 96 5.12 -21.13 18.33
N VAL A 97 4.47 -20.38 17.45
CA VAL A 97 3.07 -20.52 17.06
C VAL A 97 2.87 -19.99 15.65
N THR A 98 1.90 -20.54 14.91
CA THR A 98 1.40 -19.99 13.65
C THR A 98 0.23 -19.04 13.96
N LEU A 99 0.23 -17.86 13.33
CA LEU A 99 -0.73 -16.78 13.58
C LEU A 99 -1.20 -16.17 12.25
N ASP A 100 -2.40 -15.61 12.26
CA ASP A 100 -2.83 -14.68 11.21
C ASP A 100 -1.89 -13.47 11.14
N ALA A 101 -1.75 -12.85 9.96
CA ALA A 101 -0.81 -11.75 9.77
C ALA A 101 -1.08 -10.54 10.68
N GLY A 102 -2.34 -10.25 11.01
CA GLY A 102 -2.69 -9.19 11.98
C GLY A 102 -2.19 -9.52 13.38
N GLU A 103 -2.27 -10.78 13.81
CA GLU A 103 -1.70 -11.23 15.07
C GLU A 103 -0.16 -11.32 15.04
N VAL A 104 0.45 -11.65 13.89
CA VAL A 104 1.91 -11.58 13.70
C VAL A 104 2.39 -10.15 13.93
N TYR A 105 1.71 -9.15 13.36
CA TYR A 105 2.02 -7.74 13.58
C TYR A 105 1.99 -7.38 15.07
N THR A 106 0.89 -7.73 15.75
CA THR A 106 0.71 -7.49 17.19
C THR A 106 1.80 -8.19 18.02
N ALA A 107 2.09 -9.45 17.70
CA ALA A 107 3.11 -10.24 18.40
C ALA A 107 4.50 -9.62 18.28
N VAL A 108 4.85 -9.08 17.10
CA VAL A 108 6.15 -8.42 16.87
C VAL A 108 6.20 -7.05 17.53
N LYS A 109 5.21 -6.19 17.32
CA LYS A 109 5.21 -4.79 17.79
C LYS A 109 4.98 -4.65 19.27
N GLN A 110 3.97 -5.35 19.83
CA GLN A 110 3.58 -5.18 21.23
C GLN A 110 4.27 -6.17 22.18
N PHE A 111 4.61 -7.37 21.70
CA PHE A 111 5.18 -8.41 22.54
C PHE A 111 6.66 -8.68 22.30
N GLY A 112 7.30 -7.99 21.34
CA GLY A 112 8.73 -8.11 21.06
C GLY A 112 9.13 -9.48 20.49
N LEU A 113 8.19 -10.20 19.85
CA LEU A 113 8.48 -11.46 19.18
C LEU A 113 9.08 -11.21 17.79
N THR A 114 9.53 -12.25 17.13
CA THR A 114 10.16 -12.19 15.79
C THR A 114 9.43 -13.14 14.86
N ALA A 115 9.06 -12.66 13.68
CA ALA A 115 8.56 -13.50 12.60
C ALA A 115 9.72 -14.34 12.00
N ILE A 116 9.48 -15.62 11.75
CA ILE A 116 10.51 -16.58 11.30
C ILE A 116 10.18 -17.29 10.01
N ALA A 117 8.89 -17.39 9.67
CA ALA A 117 8.42 -18.01 8.44
C ALA A 117 7.04 -17.43 8.07
N LYS A 118 6.70 -17.52 6.79
CA LYS A 118 5.35 -17.26 6.27
C LYS A 118 4.90 -18.38 5.37
N GLU A 119 3.59 -18.61 5.32
CA GLU A 119 2.99 -19.58 4.42
C GLU A 119 2.96 -19.04 2.98
N ILE A 120 3.17 -19.93 2.03
CA ILE A 120 3.05 -19.67 0.59
C ILE A 120 2.00 -20.62 0.04
N TYR A 121 1.01 -20.07 -0.62
CA TYR A 121 -0.09 -20.77 -1.28
C TYR A 121 0.18 -20.94 -2.77
N SER A 122 -0.74 -21.54 -3.53
CA SER A 122 -0.63 -21.69 -4.99
C SER A 122 -0.41 -20.37 -5.73
N ASP A 123 -1.08 -19.31 -5.29
CA ASP A 123 -1.07 -17.97 -5.89
C ASP A 123 -0.04 -17.03 -5.22
N GLY A 124 0.84 -17.55 -4.38
CA GLY A 124 1.85 -16.77 -3.63
C GLY A 124 1.61 -16.72 -2.13
N GLY A 125 2.10 -15.67 -1.47
CA GLY A 125 1.98 -15.52 0.00
C GLY A 125 0.77 -14.69 0.46
N CYS A 126 -0.21 -14.46 -0.40
CA CYS A 126 -1.33 -13.55 -0.16
C CYS A 126 -2.67 -14.26 -0.20
N ILE A 127 -3.61 -13.76 0.58
CA ILE A 127 -5.01 -14.21 0.62
C ILE A 127 -5.93 -13.08 0.15
N LEU A 128 -7.10 -13.43 -0.37
CA LEU A 128 -8.16 -12.49 -0.73
C LEU A 128 -9.25 -12.55 0.34
N ALA A 129 -9.64 -11.39 0.87
CA ALA A 129 -10.79 -11.27 1.76
C ALA A 129 -12.07 -11.24 0.95
N VAL A 130 -13.03 -12.08 1.26
CA VAL A 130 -14.32 -12.14 0.59
C VAL A 130 -15.46 -11.99 1.60
N ALA A 131 -16.53 -11.32 1.18
CA ALA A 131 -17.79 -11.27 1.90
C ALA A 131 -18.77 -12.25 1.27
N VAL A 132 -19.19 -13.25 2.03
CA VAL A 132 -20.06 -14.33 1.57
C VAL A 132 -21.45 -14.16 2.17
N VAL A 133 -22.49 -14.30 1.34
CA VAL A 133 -23.90 -14.33 1.74
C VAL A 133 -24.55 -15.61 1.24
N ARG A 134 -25.64 -16.03 1.87
CA ARG A 134 -26.41 -17.22 1.48
C ARG A 134 -27.84 -16.85 1.17
N ASN A 135 -28.33 -17.20 -0.04
CA ASN A 135 -29.72 -16.96 -0.50
C ASN A 135 -30.21 -15.55 -0.15
N SER A 136 -29.40 -14.52 -0.43
CA SER A 136 -29.61 -13.16 0.02
C SER A 136 -29.71 -12.18 -1.13
N THR A 137 -30.44 -11.08 -0.91
CA THR A 137 -30.50 -9.92 -1.81
C THR A 137 -29.55 -8.80 -1.40
N LEU A 138 -28.77 -8.99 -0.32
CA LEU A 138 -27.81 -8.01 0.19
C LEU A 138 -26.76 -7.66 -0.86
N ASP A 139 -26.30 -6.44 -0.80
CA ASP A 139 -25.07 -5.97 -1.45
C ASP A 139 -24.10 -5.36 -0.40
N VAL A 140 -22.90 -5.03 -0.80
CA VAL A 140 -21.88 -4.51 0.10
C VAL A 140 -22.23 -3.17 0.75
N ARG A 141 -23.19 -2.42 0.16
CA ARG A 141 -23.66 -1.11 0.65
C ARG A 141 -24.76 -1.24 1.69
N SER A 142 -25.44 -2.40 1.73
CA SER A 142 -26.59 -2.67 2.61
C SER A 142 -26.23 -3.48 3.86
N LEU A 143 -24.95 -3.52 4.25
CA LEU A 143 -24.46 -4.31 5.38
C LEU A 143 -24.78 -3.71 6.76
N GLN A 144 -25.10 -2.41 6.83
CA GLN A 144 -25.46 -1.77 8.09
C GLN A 144 -26.73 -2.44 8.70
N GLY A 145 -26.68 -2.76 9.98
CA GLY A 145 -27.77 -3.40 10.70
C GLY A 145 -27.89 -4.91 10.48
N GLN A 146 -27.04 -5.52 9.65
CA GLN A 146 -27.03 -6.96 9.42
C GLN A 146 -26.26 -7.70 10.52
N ARG A 147 -26.41 -9.04 10.56
CA ARG A 147 -25.65 -9.91 11.47
C ARG A 147 -24.39 -10.41 10.77
N SER A 148 -23.23 -10.27 11.41
CA SER A 148 -21.94 -10.57 10.78
C SER A 148 -21.16 -11.68 11.47
N CYS A 149 -20.47 -12.48 10.65
CA CYS A 149 -19.60 -13.57 11.08
C CYS A 149 -18.16 -13.27 10.63
N HIS A 150 -17.22 -13.27 11.56
CA HIS A 150 -15.83 -12.93 11.34
C HIS A 150 -14.89 -14.06 11.75
N THR A 151 -13.72 -14.15 11.12
CA THR A 151 -12.73 -15.21 11.41
C THR A 151 -12.06 -15.06 12.76
N GLY A 152 -11.81 -13.83 13.17
CA GLY A 152 -11.18 -13.44 14.43
C GLY A 152 -10.90 -11.94 14.48
N ALA A 153 -10.83 -11.40 15.68
CA ALA A 153 -10.52 -9.99 15.92
C ALA A 153 -9.11 -9.65 15.44
N ARG A 154 -8.98 -8.58 14.68
CA ARG A 154 -7.71 -8.13 14.07
C ARG A 154 -7.12 -9.07 13.01
N TRP A 155 -7.87 -10.08 12.56
CA TRP A 155 -7.43 -10.99 11.50
C TRP A 155 -7.58 -10.37 10.12
N THR A 156 -6.71 -10.79 9.19
CA THR A 156 -6.58 -10.21 7.85
C THR A 156 -7.88 -10.22 7.06
N ALA A 157 -8.40 -11.42 6.77
CA ALA A 157 -9.56 -11.57 5.88
C ALA A 157 -10.90 -11.32 6.57
N GLY A 158 -11.00 -11.63 7.87
CA GLY A 158 -12.27 -11.49 8.60
C GLY A 158 -12.46 -10.13 9.27
N TRP A 159 -11.40 -9.31 9.36
CA TRP A 159 -11.48 -8.05 10.10
C TRP A 159 -10.77 -6.91 9.34
N SER A 160 -9.44 -6.98 9.18
CA SER A 160 -8.65 -5.83 8.76
C SER A 160 -8.98 -5.35 7.34
N LEU A 161 -9.02 -6.25 6.35
CA LEU A 161 -9.36 -5.90 4.97
C LEU A 161 -10.82 -5.47 4.80
N PRO A 162 -11.82 -6.20 5.33
CA PRO A 162 -13.21 -5.78 5.22
C PRO A 162 -13.48 -4.42 5.86
N LEU A 163 -12.94 -4.15 7.06
CA LEU A 163 -13.15 -2.86 7.71
C LEU A 163 -12.40 -1.74 6.99
N GLY A 164 -11.18 -2.00 6.52
CA GLY A 164 -10.45 -1.06 5.67
C GLY A 164 -11.24 -0.67 4.42
N PHE A 165 -11.87 -1.63 3.77
CA PHE A 165 -12.74 -1.38 2.62
C PHE A 165 -13.97 -0.55 3.02
N LEU A 166 -14.71 -0.95 4.06
CA LEU A 166 -15.94 -0.26 4.49
C LEU A 166 -15.64 1.20 4.92
N LEU A 167 -14.51 1.44 5.59
CA LEU A 167 -14.06 2.77 5.96
C LEU A 167 -13.65 3.59 4.73
N SER A 168 -12.90 3.01 3.81
CA SER A 168 -12.42 3.72 2.60
C SER A 168 -13.56 4.18 1.69
N ARG A 169 -14.68 3.45 1.69
CA ARG A 169 -15.89 3.79 0.93
C ARG A 169 -16.92 4.60 1.74
N ASN A 170 -16.58 4.95 2.97
CA ASN A 170 -17.47 5.66 3.89
C ASN A 170 -18.81 4.94 4.15
N TYR A 171 -18.81 3.59 4.03
CA TYR A 171 -19.97 2.77 4.40
C TYR A 171 -20.04 2.57 5.91
N LEU A 172 -18.88 2.43 6.54
CA LEU A 172 -18.70 2.47 7.99
C LEU A 172 -18.12 3.83 8.37
N THR A 173 -18.80 4.58 9.22
CA THR A 173 -18.29 5.83 9.80
C THR A 173 -17.64 5.55 11.15
N TRP A 174 -16.47 6.11 11.37
CA TRP A 174 -15.72 5.95 12.60
C TRP A 174 -15.16 7.29 13.06
N ALA A 175 -15.55 7.71 14.26
CA ALA A 175 -14.95 8.85 14.95
C ALA A 175 -13.75 8.35 15.77
N GLU A 176 -12.57 8.93 15.56
CA GLU A 176 -11.30 8.48 16.16
C GLU A 176 -11.26 8.55 17.69
N GLU A 177 -12.14 9.35 18.28
CA GLU A 177 -12.34 9.45 19.74
C GLU A 177 -12.85 8.14 20.37
N GLN A 178 -13.37 7.23 19.53
CA GLN A 178 -13.92 5.94 19.96
C GLN A 178 -13.10 4.78 19.38
N PRO A 179 -12.94 3.66 20.11
CA PRO A 179 -12.33 2.48 19.54
C PRO A 179 -13.10 1.98 18.29
N LEU A 180 -12.38 1.57 17.25
CA LEU A 180 -13.00 1.03 16.02
C LEU A 180 -13.99 -0.10 16.32
N SER A 181 -13.68 -0.96 17.29
CA SER A 181 -14.56 -2.05 17.72
C SER A 181 -15.94 -1.57 18.19
N GLN A 182 -16.03 -0.37 18.73
CA GLN A 182 -17.31 0.25 19.11
C GLN A 182 -18.10 0.70 17.89
N ALA A 183 -17.43 1.32 16.91
CA ALA A 183 -18.06 1.70 15.64
C ALA A 183 -18.57 0.47 14.89
N VAL A 184 -17.82 -0.63 14.87
CA VAL A 184 -18.22 -1.91 14.25
C VAL A 184 -19.42 -2.52 14.99
N SER A 185 -19.44 -2.48 16.33
CA SER A 185 -20.57 -3.00 17.10
C SER A 185 -21.85 -2.17 16.95
N ALA A 186 -21.73 -0.89 16.62
CA ALA A 186 -22.87 -0.04 16.26
C ALA A 186 -23.32 -0.20 14.80
N PHE A 187 -22.42 -0.58 13.91
CA PHE A 187 -22.72 -0.80 12.50
C PHE A 187 -23.50 -2.08 12.24
N PHE A 188 -23.07 -3.21 12.84
CA PHE A 188 -23.77 -4.49 12.76
C PHE A 188 -24.77 -4.64 13.91
N ASN A 189 -25.92 -5.24 13.62
CA ASN A 189 -26.93 -5.52 14.65
C ASN A 189 -26.43 -6.53 15.70
N ALA A 190 -25.73 -7.56 15.25
CA ALA A 190 -25.06 -8.55 16.09
C ALA A 190 -23.88 -9.18 15.32
N SER A 191 -22.88 -9.63 16.04
CA SER A 191 -21.67 -10.21 15.41
C SER A 191 -21.14 -11.40 16.21
N CYS A 192 -20.43 -12.30 15.53
CA CYS A 192 -19.45 -13.16 16.17
C CYS A 192 -18.05 -12.81 15.64
N VAL A 193 -17.23 -12.24 16.50
CA VAL A 193 -15.83 -11.89 16.25
C VAL A 193 -14.98 -12.59 17.32
N PRO A 194 -14.50 -13.82 17.09
CA PRO A 194 -13.67 -14.54 18.05
C PRO A 194 -12.44 -13.71 18.47
N GLY A 195 -12.18 -13.62 19.77
CA GLY A 195 -11.12 -12.78 20.33
C GLY A 195 -11.54 -11.34 20.69
N ALA A 196 -12.76 -10.92 20.37
CA ALA A 196 -13.23 -9.56 20.67
C ALA A 196 -13.74 -9.37 22.11
N ALA A 197 -13.89 -10.40 22.90
CA ALA A 197 -14.50 -10.33 24.24
C ALA A 197 -13.86 -9.28 25.16
N ALA A 198 -12.55 -9.12 25.11
CA ALA A 198 -11.81 -8.13 25.90
C ALA A 198 -11.83 -6.71 25.30
N ILE A 199 -12.18 -6.56 24.01
CA ILE A 199 -12.14 -5.30 23.27
C ILE A 199 -13.54 -4.69 23.22
N ALA A 200 -14.54 -5.48 22.80
CA ALA A 200 -15.94 -5.09 22.71
C ALA A 200 -16.84 -6.34 22.84
N PRO A 201 -17.35 -6.64 24.05
CA PRO A 201 -18.17 -7.84 24.30
C PRO A 201 -19.41 -7.96 23.39
N ALA A 202 -19.96 -6.84 22.91
CA ALA A 202 -21.10 -6.83 21.98
C ALA A 202 -20.80 -7.56 20.65
N LEU A 203 -19.54 -7.60 20.22
CA LEU A 203 -19.10 -8.32 19.03
C LEU A 203 -19.08 -9.86 19.21
N CYS A 204 -19.40 -10.35 20.39
CA CYS A 204 -19.47 -11.78 20.71
C CYS A 204 -20.90 -12.32 20.77
N ALA A 205 -21.91 -11.49 20.46
CA ALA A 205 -23.33 -11.82 20.66
C ALA A 205 -23.79 -13.07 19.91
N LEU A 206 -23.25 -13.36 18.74
CA LEU A 206 -23.59 -14.54 17.94
C LEU A 206 -22.68 -15.74 18.22
N CYS A 207 -21.56 -15.56 18.91
CA CYS A 207 -20.64 -16.65 19.23
C CYS A 207 -21.30 -17.67 20.17
N GLN A 208 -20.98 -18.96 20.01
CA GLN A 208 -21.65 -20.03 20.72
C GLN A 208 -20.83 -20.56 21.89
N GLY A 209 -19.53 -20.77 21.66
CA GLY A 209 -18.64 -21.41 22.63
C GLY A 209 -19.01 -22.84 22.98
N GLN A 210 -18.01 -23.69 23.16
CA GLN A 210 -18.20 -25.04 23.69
C GLN A 210 -17.71 -25.08 25.13
N LYS A 211 -18.50 -25.77 26.01
CA LYS A 211 -18.06 -26.06 27.37
C LYS A 211 -17.14 -27.26 27.33
N SER A 212 -15.89 -27.09 27.72
CA SER A 212 -14.99 -28.20 27.98
C SER A 212 -15.10 -28.62 29.45
N TYR A 213 -15.54 -29.83 29.67
CA TYR A 213 -15.59 -30.43 31.01
C TYR A 213 -14.18 -30.77 31.54
N ILE A 214 -13.24 -31.04 30.63
CA ILE A 214 -11.84 -31.34 30.99
C ILE A 214 -11.10 -30.05 31.40
N ALA A 215 -11.29 -28.95 30.66
CA ALA A 215 -10.68 -27.67 30.98
C ALA A 215 -11.49 -26.82 31.97
N GLN A 216 -12.68 -27.26 32.36
CA GLN A 216 -13.66 -26.54 33.20
C GLN A 216 -13.89 -25.10 32.75
N ARG A 217 -13.92 -24.88 31.43
CA ARG A 217 -13.96 -23.56 30.77
C ARG A 217 -14.98 -23.54 29.64
N ASN A 218 -15.60 -22.39 29.44
CA ASN A 218 -16.37 -22.05 28.27
C ASN A 218 -15.45 -21.30 27.26
N PHE A 219 -15.40 -21.77 26.05
CA PHE A 219 -14.61 -21.14 24.95
C PHE A 219 -15.40 -20.09 24.16
N HIS A 220 -16.43 -19.52 24.75
CA HIS A 220 -17.26 -18.51 24.11
C HIS A 220 -16.40 -17.33 23.63
N CYS A 221 -16.46 -17.06 22.32
CA CYS A 221 -15.76 -15.95 21.64
C CYS A 221 -14.20 -15.99 21.74
N GLU A 222 -13.63 -17.17 21.93
CA GLU A 222 -12.17 -17.34 21.98
C GLU A 222 -11.59 -17.61 20.58
N THR A 223 -10.33 -17.24 20.36
CA THR A 223 -9.58 -17.58 19.14
C THR A 223 -9.03 -19.00 19.23
N ALA A 224 -9.93 -19.97 19.33
CA ALA A 224 -9.64 -21.39 19.47
C ALA A 224 -10.81 -22.24 18.95
N HIS A 225 -10.54 -23.48 18.53
CA HIS A 225 -11.56 -24.39 17.98
C HIS A 225 -12.67 -24.79 18.97
N GLY A 226 -12.55 -24.41 20.23
CA GLY A 226 -13.65 -24.50 21.21
C GLY A 226 -14.76 -23.48 20.96
N GLU A 227 -14.51 -22.43 20.17
CA GLU A 227 -15.54 -21.57 19.59
C GLU A 227 -15.91 -22.12 18.20
N PRO A 228 -17.15 -22.64 17.99
CA PRO A 228 -17.54 -23.24 16.71
C PRO A 228 -17.46 -22.28 15.50
N PHE A 229 -17.53 -20.98 15.76
CA PHE A 229 -17.48 -19.95 14.73
C PHE A 229 -16.10 -19.31 14.55
N TYR A 230 -15.06 -19.88 15.17
CA TYR A 230 -13.67 -19.49 15.01
C TYR A 230 -13.10 -19.87 13.65
N ASN A 231 -12.20 -19.06 13.12
CA ASN A 231 -11.52 -19.09 11.81
C ASN A 231 -12.47 -18.97 10.61
N SER A 232 -11.94 -19.12 9.38
CA SER A 232 -12.73 -18.95 8.14
C SER A 232 -13.80 -20.04 8.01
N GLN A 233 -13.51 -21.28 8.36
CA GLN A 233 -14.48 -22.35 8.34
C GLN A 233 -15.58 -22.16 9.40
N GLY A 234 -15.21 -21.64 10.58
CA GLY A 234 -16.16 -21.29 11.62
C GLY A 234 -17.08 -20.13 11.24
N ALA A 235 -16.56 -19.09 10.59
CA ALA A 235 -17.35 -17.97 10.09
C ALA A 235 -18.34 -18.42 8.99
N LEU A 236 -17.94 -19.32 8.09
CA LEU A 236 -18.87 -19.95 7.13
C LEU A 236 -19.92 -20.81 7.81
N ARG A 237 -19.57 -21.51 8.89
CA ARG A 237 -20.54 -22.26 9.71
C ARG A 237 -21.55 -21.34 10.38
N CYS A 238 -21.13 -20.18 10.87
CA CYS A 238 -22.01 -19.14 11.43
C CYS A 238 -23.04 -18.69 10.37
N LEU A 239 -22.61 -18.47 9.13
CA LEU A 239 -23.50 -18.15 8.00
C LEU A 239 -24.42 -19.35 7.65
N LYS A 240 -23.86 -20.56 7.55
CA LYS A 240 -24.60 -21.78 7.18
C LYS A 240 -25.73 -22.09 8.17
N THR A 241 -25.50 -21.87 9.44
CA THR A 241 -26.50 -22.09 10.52
C THR A 241 -27.55 -20.99 10.60
N GLY A 242 -27.44 -19.93 9.79
CA GLY A 242 -28.34 -18.77 9.84
C GLY A 242 -28.16 -17.86 11.05
N ALA A 243 -27.06 -18.04 11.82
CA ALA A 243 -26.72 -17.14 12.93
C ALA A 243 -26.35 -15.75 12.41
N GLY A 244 -25.63 -15.65 11.31
CA GLY A 244 -25.29 -14.41 10.62
C GLY A 244 -25.86 -14.33 9.22
N ASP A 245 -25.87 -13.12 8.66
CA ASP A 245 -26.37 -12.80 7.32
C ASP A 245 -25.21 -12.64 6.31
N VAL A 246 -24.03 -12.29 6.80
CA VAL A 246 -22.78 -12.16 6.02
C VAL A 246 -21.61 -12.77 6.77
N ALA A 247 -20.70 -13.45 6.04
CA ALA A 247 -19.45 -13.94 6.59
C ALA A 247 -18.26 -13.32 5.85
N PHE A 248 -17.29 -12.80 6.61
CA PHE A 248 -16.01 -12.30 6.11
C PHE A 248 -14.93 -13.34 6.31
N VAL A 249 -14.43 -13.91 5.20
CA VAL A 249 -13.50 -15.05 5.23
C VAL A 249 -12.40 -14.87 4.17
N ASP A 250 -11.36 -15.68 4.25
CA ASP A 250 -10.41 -15.78 3.15
C ASP A 250 -10.93 -16.71 2.04
N HIS A 251 -10.52 -16.43 0.79
CA HIS A 251 -10.99 -17.16 -0.39
C HIS A 251 -10.70 -18.66 -0.34
N THR A 252 -9.63 -19.08 0.39
CA THR A 252 -9.24 -20.51 0.45
C THR A 252 -10.29 -21.34 1.19
N ALA A 253 -11.06 -20.73 2.08
CA ALA A 253 -12.13 -21.41 2.80
C ALA A 253 -13.33 -21.77 1.92
N LEU A 254 -13.48 -21.16 0.75
CA LEU A 254 -14.57 -21.44 -0.19
C LEU A 254 -14.49 -22.86 -0.76
N GLU A 255 -13.31 -23.47 -0.77
CA GLU A 255 -13.13 -24.87 -1.17
C GLU A 255 -13.85 -25.85 -0.22
N GLY A 256 -14.03 -25.47 1.04
CA GLY A 256 -14.74 -26.26 2.05
C GLY A 256 -16.26 -26.24 1.93
N ILE A 257 -16.84 -25.47 1.00
CA ILE A 257 -18.29 -25.47 0.72
C ILE A 257 -18.59 -26.64 -0.23
N GLU A 258 -19.52 -27.50 0.19
CA GLU A 258 -19.94 -28.67 -0.61
C GLU A 258 -20.49 -28.22 -1.98
N GLU A 259 -20.13 -28.96 -3.05
CA GLU A 259 -20.53 -28.62 -4.41
C GLU A 259 -22.03 -28.47 -4.57
N SER A 260 -22.81 -29.31 -3.88
CA SER A 260 -24.30 -29.27 -3.86
C SER A 260 -24.89 -27.99 -3.25
N GLU A 261 -24.13 -27.28 -2.41
CA GLU A 261 -24.57 -26.08 -1.72
C GLU A 261 -24.01 -24.79 -2.33
N ARG A 262 -23.05 -24.89 -3.27
CA ARG A 262 -22.33 -23.71 -3.81
C ARG A 262 -23.22 -22.67 -4.46
N GLU A 263 -24.30 -23.11 -5.09
CA GLU A 263 -25.28 -22.21 -5.75
C GLU A 263 -26.06 -21.35 -4.75
N ASP A 264 -26.18 -21.79 -3.50
CA ASP A 264 -26.85 -21.04 -2.44
C ASP A 264 -26.01 -19.82 -1.97
N TYR A 265 -24.71 -19.80 -2.26
CA TYR A 265 -23.78 -18.78 -1.78
C TYR A 265 -23.34 -17.84 -2.89
N GLN A 266 -23.20 -16.59 -2.55
CA GLN A 266 -22.70 -15.52 -3.43
C GLN A 266 -21.68 -14.65 -2.73
N LEU A 267 -20.79 -14.05 -3.51
CA LEU A 267 -19.85 -13.03 -3.07
C LEU A 267 -20.46 -11.64 -3.23
N LEU A 268 -20.18 -10.75 -2.28
CA LEU A 268 -20.49 -9.33 -2.40
C LEU A 268 -19.27 -8.61 -3.00
N CYS A 269 -19.46 -7.98 -4.16
CA CYS A 269 -18.40 -7.28 -4.88
C CYS A 269 -18.31 -5.81 -4.49
N THR A 270 -17.15 -5.21 -4.65
CA THR A 270 -16.86 -3.80 -4.27
C THR A 270 -17.67 -2.78 -5.05
N ASP A 271 -18.16 -3.14 -6.24
CA ASP A 271 -19.04 -2.30 -7.09
C ASP A 271 -20.52 -2.35 -6.71
N GLY A 272 -20.88 -3.16 -5.70
CA GLY A 272 -22.26 -3.40 -5.26
C GLY A 272 -22.98 -4.52 -6.01
N THR A 273 -22.31 -5.23 -6.91
CA THR A 273 -22.83 -6.43 -7.57
C THR A 273 -22.60 -7.67 -6.71
N ARG A 274 -23.15 -8.80 -7.14
CA ARG A 274 -22.93 -10.11 -6.55
C ARG A 274 -22.37 -11.06 -7.59
N ALA A 275 -21.52 -11.98 -7.17
CA ALA A 275 -20.90 -12.95 -8.07
C ALA A 275 -20.91 -14.36 -7.47
N PRO A 276 -20.84 -15.40 -8.31
CA PRO A 276 -20.61 -16.77 -7.86
C PRO A 276 -19.29 -16.91 -7.11
N LEU A 277 -19.17 -17.93 -6.24
CA LEU A 277 -17.96 -18.17 -5.43
C LEU A 277 -16.68 -18.31 -6.26
N SER A 278 -16.77 -18.81 -7.49
CA SER A 278 -15.61 -18.96 -8.41
C SER A 278 -14.98 -17.63 -8.86
N HIS A 279 -15.69 -16.50 -8.71
CA HIS A 279 -15.23 -15.18 -9.13
C HIS A 279 -14.50 -14.39 -8.03
N TYR A 280 -14.01 -15.07 -6.98
CA TYR A 280 -13.31 -14.41 -5.87
C TYR A 280 -12.09 -13.58 -6.32
N GLY A 281 -11.46 -13.94 -7.43
CA GLY A 281 -10.32 -13.19 -7.97
C GLY A 281 -10.67 -11.76 -8.40
N SER A 282 -11.89 -11.53 -8.89
CA SER A 282 -12.40 -10.21 -9.29
C SER A 282 -13.42 -9.61 -8.32
N CYS A 283 -14.00 -10.44 -7.44
CA CYS A 283 -15.03 -10.06 -6.48
C CYS A 283 -14.53 -10.33 -5.05
N ASN A 284 -13.75 -9.42 -4.51
CA ASN A 284 -13.18 -9.51 -3.15
C ASN A 284 -13.08 -8.11 -2.54
N LEU A 285 -12.81 -8.03 -1.24
CA LEU A 285 -12.69 -6.79 -0.47
C LEU A 285 -11.24 -6.35 -0.26
N GLY A 286 -10.30 -6.98 -0.94
CA GLY A 286 -8.89 -6.67 -0.87
C GLY A 286 -8.01 -7.90 -0.66
N ARG A 287 -6.70 -7.69 -0.79
CA ARG A 287 -5.65 -8.69 -0.74
C ARG A 287 -4.70 -8.41 0.42
N GLY A 288 -4.32 -9.42 1.17
CA GLY A 288 -3.42 -9.26 2.30
C GLY A 288 -2.52 -10.47 2.53
N PRO A 289 -1.52 -10.36 3.42
CA PRO A 289 -0.61 -11.44 3.71
C PRO A 289 -1.32 -12.61 4.40
N GLY A 290 -0.85 -13.81 4.12
CA GLY A 290 -1.28 -15.03 4.77
C GLY A 290 -0.66 -15.22 6.16
N GLN A 291 -0.83 -16.43 6.70
CA GLN A 291 -0.34 -16.76 8.04
C GLN A 291 1.19 -16.75 8.13
N GLY A 292 1.68 -16.43 9.32
CA GLY A 292 3.10 -16.44 9.64
C GLY A 292 3.41 -17.06 10.99
N MET A 293 4.66 -17.43 11.20
CA MET A 293 5.12 -18.00 12.45
C MET A 293 5.99 -17.02 13.22
N VAL A 294 5.76 -16.98 14.53
CA VAL A 294 6.52 -16.13 15.45
C VAL A 294 7.22 -16.94 16.54
N THR A 295 8.32 -16.38 17.03
CA THR A 295 9.13 -16.92 18.12
C THR A 295 9.79 -15.80 18.91
N ARG A 296 10.47 -16.14 20.03
CA ARG A 296 11.35 -15.18 20.70
C ARG A 296 12.64 -14.97 19.91
N PRO A 297 13.24 -13.75 19.95
CA PRO A 297 14.47 -13.44 19.24
C PRO A 297 15.64 -14.41 19.53
N ASN A 298 15.77 -14.87 20.77
CA ASN A 298 16.87 -15.74 21.21
C ASN A 298 16.80 -17.19 20.69
N VAL A 299 15.62 -17.64 20.23
CA VAL A 299 15.43 -19.00 19.67
C VAL A 299 15.19 -19.00 18.17
N ARG A 300 15.17 -17.83 17.51
CA ARG A 300 14.82 -17.69 16.09
C ARG A 300 15.65 -18.57 15.15
N LYS A 301 16.95 -18.65 15.38
CA LYS A 301 17.85 -19.46 14.51
C LYS A 301 17.54 -20.96 14.56
N ILE A 302 17.26 -21.47 15.77
CA ILE A 302 16.92 -22.89 15.95
C ILE A 302 15.53 -23.19 15.46
N ALA A 303 14.56 -22.30 15.68
CA ALA A 303 13.20 -22.44 15.18
C ALA A 303 13.14 -22.48 13.65
N ARG A 304 13.89 -21.61 12.94
CA ARG A 304 14.01 -21.64 11.48
C ARG A 304 14.59 -22.94 10.95
N LYS A 305 15.69 -23.42 11.57
CA LYS A 305 16.30 -24.72 11.20
C LYS A 305 15.31 -25.87 11.40
N PHE A 306 14.57 -25.82 12.50
CA PHE A 306 13.53 -26.81 12.80
C PHE A 306 12.44 -26.83 11.71
N LEU A 307 11.89 -25.66 11.36
CA LEU A 307 10.85 -25.52 10.33
C LEU A 307 11.34 -25.98 8.95
N ALA A 308 12.57 -25.61 8.57
CA ALA A 308 13.18 -26.04 7.33
C ALA A 308 13.33 -27.57 7.27
N ALA A 309 13.77 -28.19 8.37
CA ALA A 309 13.89 -29.65 8.46
C ALA A 309 12.54 -30.35 8.42
N ALA A 310 11.54 -29.84 9.15
CA ALA A 310 10.18 -30.38 9.15
C ALA A 310 9.55 -30.32 7.75
N GLN A 311 9.72 -29.19 7.05
CA GLN A 311 9.23 -29.03 5.67
C GLN A 311 9.97 -29.97 4.68
N MET A 312 11.30 -30.11 4.81
CA MET A 312 12.06 -31.04 3.96
C MET A 312 11.62 -32.50 4.14
N ALA A 313 11.22 -32.88 5.35
CA ALA A 313 10.75 -34.23 5.63
C ALA A 313 9.27 -34.41 5.23
N PHE A 314 8.39 -33.50 5.61
CA PHE A 314 6.95 -33.70 5.63
C PHE A 314 6.12 -32.68 4.83
N GLY A 315 6.74 -31.71 4.16
CA GLY A 315 6.05 -30.78 3.27
C GLY A 315 5.45 -31.46 2.03
N ARG A 316 4.77 -30.71 1.15
CA ARG A 316 4.14 -31.25 -0.09
C ARG A 316 5.09 -32.10 -0.93
N ARG A 317 6.37 -31.74 -0.99
CA ARG A 317 7.46 -32.46 -1.69
C ARG A 317 8.44 -33.14 -0.72
N GLY A 318 7.98 -33.35 0.53
CA GLY A 318 8.82 -33.95 1.57
C GLY A 318 9.19 -35.42 1.28
N ARG A 319 10.39 -35.83 1.72
CA ARG A 319 10.92 -37.19 1.48
C ARG A 319 10.11 -38.25 2.23
N GLU A 320 9.52 -37.90 3.37
CA GLU A 320 8.78 -38.78 4.28
C GLU A 320 7.29 -38.42 4.36
N ARG A 321 6.75 -37.76 3.32
CA ARG A 321 5.33 -37.33 3.26
C ARG A 321 4.33 -38.49 3.46
N GLN A 322 4.73 -39.71 3.20
CA GLN A 322 3.87 -40.88 3.40
C GLN A 322 3.68 -41.21 4.89
N ARG A 323 4.60 -40.81 5.76
CA ARG A 323 4.49 -40.99 7.22
C ARG A 323 3.71 -39.88 7.89
N PHE A 324 3.87 -38.65 7.45
CA PHE A 324 3.21 -37.51 7.97
C PHE A 324 3.14 -36.39 6.92
N GLN A 325 2.03 -35.71 6.84
CA GLN A 325 1.85 -34.55 5.95
C GLN A 325 1.67 -33.28 6.77
N LEU A 326 2.59 -32.35 6.62
CA LEU A 326 2.63 -31.11 7.41
C LEU A 326 1.40 -30.23 7.13
N PHE A 327 0.95 -30.19 5.88
CA PHE A 327 -0.15 -29.35 5.39
C PHE A 327 -1.42 -30.17 5.09
N ASP A 328 -1.69 -31.21 5.87
CA ASP A 328 -2.92 -31.98 5.81
C ASP A 328 -3.48 -32.16 7.22
N SER A 329 -4.67 -31.66 7.45
CA SER A 329 -5.35 -31.71 8.75
C SER A 329 -6.50 -32.71 8.77
N ALA A 330 -6.92 -33.25 7.63
CA ALA A 330 -8.07 -34.17 7.54
C ALA A 330 -7.99 -35.39 8.50
N PRO A 331 -6.81 -36.04 8.72
CA PRO A 331 -6.71 -37.16 9.64
C PRO A 331 -7.01 -36.82 11.11
N PHE A 332 -7.03 -35.52 11.46
CA PHE A 332 -7.20 -35.05 12.83
C PHE A 332 -8.61 -34.49 13.10
N GLY A 333 -9.50 -34.55 12.11
CA GLY A 333 -10.91 -34.21 12.27
C GLY A 333 -11.26 -32.70 12.28
N ALA A 334 -10.35 -31.85 11.83
CA ALA A 334 -10.59 -30.43 11.58
C ALA A 334 -9.68 -29.96 10.43
N ALA A 335 -10.03 -28.81 9.83
CA ALA A 335 -9.21 -28.17 8.80
C ALA A 335 -8.23 -27.16 9.40
N ASP A 336 -7.17 -26.86 8.66
CA ASP A 336 -6.23 -25.76 8.94
C ASP A 336 -5.56 -25.84 10.34
N LEU A 337 -5.19 -27.04 10.75
CA LEU A 337 -4.50 -27.26 12.03
C LEU A 337 -2.99 -27.00 11.89
N LEU A 338 -2.42 -26.19 12.73
CA LEU A 338 -1.03 -25.68 12.74
C LEU A 338 -0.67 -24.83 11.52
N PHE A 339 -1.17 -25.15 10.37
CA PHE A 339 -1.03 -24.46 9.08
C PHE A 339 -2.31 -24.62 8.28
N LYS A 340 -2.52 -23.74 7.31
CA LYS A 340 -3.59 -23.92 6.34
C LYS A 340 -3.33 -25.15 5.47
N ASP A 341 -4.37 -25.92 5.19
CA ASP A 341 -4.27 -27.13 4.37
C ASP A 341 -3.93 -26.81 2.90
N VAL A 342 -4.21 -25.59 2.44
CA VAL A 342 -3.83 -25.09 1.10
C VAL A 342 -2.37 -24.63 1.01
N THR A 343 -1.59 -24.68 2.09
CA THR A 343 -0.18 -24.26 2.10
C THR A 343 0.66 -25.16 1.21
N GLU A 344 1.39 -24.55 0.28
CA GLU A 344 2.34 -25.24 -0.59
C GLU A 344 3.72 -25.40 0.05
N LYS A 345 4.18 -24.33 0.69
CA LYS A 345 5.49 -24.32 1.37
C LYS A 345 5.58 -23.18 2.40
N LEU A 346 6.54 -23.31 3.31
CA LEU A 346 6.96 -22.24 4.20
C LEU A 346 8.14 -21.48 3.57
N SER A 347 8.02 -20.15 3.50
CA SER A 347 9.14 -19.26 3.21
C SER A 347 9.81 -18.90 4.52
N ILE A 348 11.02 -19.39 4.74
CA ILE A 348 11.82 -19.09 5.94
C ILE A 348 12.38 -17.67 5.78
N LEU A 349 12.14 -16.81 6.76
CA LEU A 349 12.55 -15.42 6.74
C LEU A 349 14.01 -15.26 7.17
N GLU A 350 14.73 -14.33 6.54
CA GLU A 350 16.11 -13.97 6.89
C GLU A 350 16.18 -13.17 8.21
N ASP A 351 17.38 -13.05 8.78
CA ASP A 351 17.61 -12.15 9.91
C ASP A 351 17.46 -10.68 9.46
N ASN A 352 16.96 -9.82 10.34
CA ASN A 352 16.87 -8.37 10.19
C ASN A 352 15.83 -7.85 9.16
N LYS A 353 14.85 -8.65 8.73
CA LYS A 353 13.71 -8.08 7.99
C LYS A 353 12.78 -7.34 8.95
N ASP A 354 12.47 -6.10 8.60
CA ASP A 354 11.42 -5.34 9.30
C ASP A 354 10.04 -5.96 9.04
N ILE A 355 9.10 -5.71 9.95
CA ILE A 355 7.74 -6.28 9.83
C ILE A 355 7.01 -5.82 8.56
N SER A 356 7.28 -4.60 8.09
CA SER A 356 6.74 -4.08 6.83
C SER A 356 7.27 -4.82 5.59
N GLN A 357 8.52 -5.32 5.63
CA GLN A 357 9.07 -6.17 4.57
C GLN A 357 8.50 -7.59 4.59
N VAL A 358 8.00 -8.04 5.74
CA VAL A 358 7.40 -9.37 5.90
C VAL A 358 5.93 -9.37 5.50
N LEU A 359 5.16 -8.38 5.97
CA LEU A 359 3.72 -8.28 5.79
C LEU A 359 3.29 -7.37 4.63
N GLY A 360 4.19 -6.52 4.14
CA GLY A 360 3.90 -5.49 3.15
C GLY A 360 3.64 -4.12 3.76
N LEU A 361 4.01 -3.06 3.04
CA LEU A 361 3.84 -1.67 3.48
C LEU A 361 2.37 -1.31 3.62
N ASP A 362 1.57 -1.65 2.63
CA ASP A 362 0.13 -1.35 2.61
C ASP A 362 -0.60 -2.01 3.78
N TYR A 363 -0.29 -3.28 4.05
CA TYR A 363 -0.95 -4.01 5.12
C TYR A 363 -0.57 -3.47 6.51
N VAL A 364 0.70 -3.14 6.71
CA VAL A 364 1.16 -2.51 7.97
C VAL A 364 0.52 -1.14 8.15
N ALA A 365 0.44 -0.33 7.09
CA ALA A 365 -0.24 0.97 7.13
C ALA A 365 -1.74 0.83 7.43
N LEU A 366 -2.40 -0.19 6.85
CA LEU A 366 -3.79 -0.53 7.16
C LEU A 366 -3.97 -0.85 8.66
N LEU A 367 -3.13 -1.71 9.23
CA LEU A 367 -3.22 -2.08 10.65
C LEU A 367 -3.02 -0.89 11.60
N LYS A 368 -2.05 -0.02 11.28
CA LYS A 368 -1.85 1.23 12.03
C LYS A 368 -3.08 2.14 11.95
N GLY A 369 -3.59 2.36 10.74
CA GLY A 369 -4.80 3.17 10.52
C GLY A 369 -6.04 2.61 11.22
N LEU A 370 -6.14 1.29 11.43
CA LEU A 370 -7.20 0.65 12.21
C LEU A 370 -6.96 0.70 13.74
N GLY A 371 -5.92 1.38 14.22
CA GLY A 371 -5.63 1.56 15.63
C GLY A 371 -5.10 0.31 16.35
N HIS A 372 -4.41 -0.59 15.63
CA HIS A 372 -3.84 -1.80 16.21
C HIS A 372 -2.74 -1.52 17.27
N GLU A 373 -2.09 -0.36 17.21
CA GLU A 373 -1.07 0.08 18.18
C GLU A 373 -1.64 0.84 19.38
N GLY A 374 -2.93 1.18 19.35
CA GLY A 374 -3.57 2.10 20.28
C GLY A 374 -3.55 3.54 19.72
N SER A 375 -4.51 4.38 20.12
CA SER A 375 -4.51 5.80 19.73
C SER A 375 -3.45 6.56 20.52
N SER A 376 -2.44 7.11 19.84
CA SER A 376 -1.55 8.14 20.38
C SER A 376 -2.02 9.53 19.93
N LEU A 377 -1.65 10.57 20.65
CA LEU A 377 -1.91 11.97 20.22
C LEU A 377 -1.28 12.28 18.85
N GLU A 378 -0.21 11.53 18.47
CA GLU A 378 0.43 11.62 17.15
C GLU A 378 -0.48 11.10 16.03
N ASP A 379 -1.43 10.22 16.34
CA ASP A 379 -2.36 9.64 15.35
C ASP A 379 -3.47 10.62 14.93
N SER A 380 -3.67 11.74 15.64
CA SER A 380 -4.66 12.76 15.29
C SER A 380 -4.16 13.83 14.31
N VAL A 381 -2.89 13.81 13.95
CA VAL A 381 -2.24 14.78 13.05
C VAL A 381 -2.43 14.38 11.60
N VAL A 382 -2.77 15.35 10.73
CA VAL A 382 -2.70 15.17 9.28
C VAL A 382 -1.31 15.62 8.79
N ARG A 383 -0.60 14.72 8.10
CA ARG A 383 0.70 14.99 7.49
C ARG A 383 0.51 15.27 6.00
N TRP A 384 0.69 16.54 5.61
CA TRP A 384 0.53 16.96 4.21
C TRP A 384 1.86 16.95 3.45
N CYS A 385 1.85 16.47 2.22
CA CYS A 385 3.04 16.43 1.38
C CYS A 385 3.28 17.76 0.66
N CYS A 386 4.52 18.26 0.72
CA CYS A 386 4.97 19.49 0.07
C CYS A 386 6.19 19.22 -0.81
N ILE A 387 6.11 19.52 -2.10
CA ILE A 387 7.20 19.24 -3.06
C ILE A 387 8.19 20.37 -3.25
N SER A 388 7.92 21.55 -2.67
CA SER A 388 8.78 22.73 -2.83
C SER A 388 8.89 23.56 -1.56
N ASN A 389 9.88 24.47 -1.50
CA ASN A 389 10.00 25.43 -0.40
C ASN A 389 8.79 26.36 -0.32
N ALA A 390 8.22 26.74 -1.47
CA ALA A 390 7.04 27.58 -1.55
C ALA A 390 5.81 26.85 -1.00
N GLU A 391 5.62 25.57 -1.35
CA GLU A 391 4.56 24.74 -0.77
C GLU A 391 4.73 24.54 0.73
N GLN A 392 5.96 24.31 1.18
CA GLN A 392 6.26 24.19 2.61
C GLN A 392 5.82 25.43 3.37
N LYS A 393 6.19 26.63 2.88
CA LYS A 393 5.78 27.89 3.50
C LYS A 393 4.26 28.07 3.53
N LYS A 394 3.58 27.75 2.41
CA LYS A 394 2.12 27.83 2.34
C LYS A 394 1.47 26.85 3.30
N CYS A 395 1.97 25.62 3.39
CA CYS A 395 1.48 24.61 4.31
C CYS A 395 1.70 25.00 5.77
N GLU A 396 2.86 25.57 6.12
CA GLU A 396 3.13 26.06 7.49
C GLU A 396 2.20 27.20 7.90
N GLN A 397 1.84 28.11 6.97
CA GLN A 397 0.83 29.13 7.22
C GLN A 397 -0.57 28.53 7.36
N TRP A 398 -0.88 27.51 6.58
CA TRP A 398 -2.10 26.73 6.72
C TRP A 398 -2.18 26.10 8.12
N ALA A 399 -1.11 25.44 8.57
CA ALA A 399 -1.02 24.84 9.90
C ALA A 399 -1.23 25.86 11.03
N LEU A 400 -0.67 27.06 10.90
CA LEU A 400 -0.88 28.16 11.85
C LEU A 400 -2.32 28.70 11.86
N SER A 401 -3.02 28.60 10.75
CA SER A 401 -4.39 29.09 10.59
C SER A 401 -5.44 28.13 11.16
N ILE A 402 -5.13 26.83 11.19
CA ILE A 402 -6.01 25.79 11.75
C ILE A 402 -5.62 25.54 13.20
N LYS A 403 -6.38 26.10 14.14
CA LYS A 403 -6.10 25.96 15.58
C LYS A 403 -6.62 24.67 16.20
N SER A 404 -7.58 24.00 15.55
CA SER A 404 -8.31 22.86 16.11
C SER A 404 -7.75 21.50 15.70
N ASP A 405 -7.11 21.41 14.53
CA ASP A 405 -6.65 20.14 13.97
C ASP A 405 -5.17 20.29 13.58
N PRO A 406 -4.26 19.54 14.20
CA PRO A 406 -2.84 19.69 13.94
C PRO A 406 -2.48 19.24 12.53
N LEU A 407 -1.77 20.10 11.80
CA LEU A 407 -1.23 19.85 10.47
C LEU A 407 0.29 19.84 10.51
N VAL A 408 0.91 18.80 9.96
CA VAL A 408 2.35 18.71 9.78
C VAL A 408 2.69 18.73 8.30
N CYS A 409 3.59 19.60 7.90
CA CYS A 409 4.05 19.75 6.53
C CYS A 409 5.32 18.91 6.30
N VAL A 410 5.24 17.90 5.46
CA VAL A 410 6.32 16.96 5.18
C VAL A 410 6.90 17.20 3.80
N ARG A 411 8.23 17.31 3.73
CA ARG A 411 8.94 17.58 2.49
C ARG A 411 9.09 16.35 1.61
N ALA A 412 8.82 16.52 0.33
CA ALA A 412 9.11 15.57 -0.75
C ALA A 412 9.82 16.27 -1.91
N ILE A 413 10.32 15.52 -2.86
CA ILE A 413 11.04 16.04 -4.04
C ILE A 413 10.19 16.07 -5.31
N SER A 414 9.06 15.34 -5.34
CA SER A 414 8.12 15.29 -6.47
C SER A 414 6.77 14.76 -6.02
N MET A 415 5.74 14.82 -6.89
CA MET A 415 4.45 14.16 -6.65
C MET A 415 4.59 12.64 -6.54
N SER A 416 5.46 12.01 -7.33
CA SER A 416 5.75 10.59 -7.23
C SER A 416 6.38 10.21 -5.87
N ASP A 417 7.29 11.04 -5.33
CA ASP A 417 7.84 10.87 -3.99
C ASP A 417 6.77 11.04 -2.91
N CYS A 418 5.78 11.93 -3.10
CA CYS A 418 4.61 12.01 -2.22
C CYS A 418 3.81 10.71 -2.18
N VAL A 419 3.57 10.08 -3.33
CA VAL A 419 2.88 8.79 -3.41
C VAL A 419 3.66 7.71 -2.67
N GLU A 420 4.98 7.65 -2.86
CA GLU A 420 5.86 6.72 -2.14
C GLU A 420 5.82 6.94 -0.63
N LYS A 421 5.91 8.20 -0.18
CA LYS A 421 5.85 8.57 1.24
C LYS A 421 4.51 8.26 1.89
N ILE A 422 3.39 8.45 1.18
CA ILE A 422 2.06 8.04 1.66
C ILE A 422 2.04 6.53 1.85
N LYS A 423 2.57 5.77 0.89
CA LYS A 423 2.63 4.31 0.96
C LYS A 423 3.53 3.81 2.10
N ARG A 424 4.60 4.54 2.42
CA ARG A 424 5.50 4.27 3.56
C ARG A 424 4.97 4.74 4.91
N ASP A 425 3.79 5.33 4.98
CA ASP A 425 3.22 5.93 6.19
C ASP A 425 4.06 7.10 6.76
N GLU A 426 4.73 7.84 5.90
CA GLU A 426 5.48 9.05 6.26
C GLU A 426 4.64 10.32 6.08
N VAL A 427 3.63 10.27 5.19
CA VAL A 427 2.73 11.34 4.81
C VAL A 427 1.31 10.78 4.69
N ASP A 428 0.28 11.60 4.84
CA ASP A 428 -1.10 11.14 4.81
C ASP A 428 -1.86 11.55 3.56
N ALA A 429 -1.62 12.73 3.02
CA ALA A 429 -2.38 13.24 1.88
C ALA A 429 -1.57 14.19 0.98
N VAL A 430 -2.01 14.27 -0.27
CA VAL A 430 -1.49 15.19 -1.30
C VAL A 430 -2.57 15.43 -2.35
N SER A 431 -2.60 16.61 -2.96
CA SER A 431 -3.37 16.87 -4.19
C SER A 431 -2.52 16.48 -5.40
N LEU A 432 -3.05 15.61 -6.25
CA LEU A 432 -2.38 15.05 -7.41
C LEU A 432 -3.12 15.44 -8.70
N ASP A 433 -2.37 15.72 -9.76
CA ASP A 433 -2.93 15.79 -11.10
C ASP A 433 -3.48 14.42 -11.57
N ALA A 434 -4.24 14.41 -12.65
CA ALA A 434 -4.95 13.23 -13.10
C ALA A 434 -4.01 12.02 -13.39
N THR A 435 -2.81 12.28 -13.92
CA THR A 435 -1.87 11.20 -14.24
C THR A 435 -1.20 10.65 -12.99
N HIS A 436 -0.81 11.51 -12.06
CA HIS A 436 -0.30 11.08 -10.75
C HIS A 436 -1.39 10.42 -9.90
N ALA A 437 -2.66 10.84 -10.03
CA ALA A 437 -3.79 10.16 -9.40
C ALA A 437 -4.01 8.75 -9.98
N PHE A 438 -3.77 8.55 -11.30
CA PHE A 438 -3.73 7.22 -11.90
C PHE A 438 -2.63 6.37 -11.27
N ILE A 439 -1.41 6.89 -11.17
CA ILE A 439 -0.28 6.19 -10.52
C ILE A 439 -0.62 5.85 -9.08
N ALA A 440 -1.13 6.81 -8.30
CA ALA A 440 -1.50 6.63 -6.90
C ALA A 440 -2.59 5.56 -6.72
N GLY A 441 -3.59 5.54 -7.61
CA GLY A 441 -4.62 4.51 -7.63
C GLY A 441 -4.06 3.10 -7.92
N LYS A 442 -3.14 2.98 -8.89
CA LYS A 442 -2.40 1.73 -9.15
C LYS A 442 -1.53 1.32 -7.95
N CYS A 443 -1.09 2.27 -7.13
CA CYS A 443 -0.37 2.04 -5.87
C CYS A 443 -1.27 1.72 -4.67
N GLY A 444 -2.59 1.63 -4.84
CA GLY A 444 -3.54 1.29 -3.78
C GLY A 444 -4.01 2.48 -2.93
N LEU A 445 -3.70 3.72 -3.33
CA LEU A 445 -4.28 4.91 -2.72
C LEU A 445 -5.71 5.14 -3.23
N VAL A 446 -6.49 5.85 -2.43
CA VAL A 446 -7.91 6.10 -2.72
C VAL A 446 -8.22 7.60 -2.73
N PRO A 447 -9.22 8.05 -3.54
CA PRO A 447 -9.63 9.44 -3.56
C PRO A 447 -10.38 9.83 -2.29
N VAL A 448 -10.20 11.07 -1.86
CA VAL A 448 -10.96 11.69 -0.76
C VAL A 448 -11.90 12.74 -1.32
N VAL A 449 -11.34 13.75 -1.96
CA VAL A 449 -12.05 14.87 -2.60
C VAL A 449 -11.38 15.21 -3.93
N THR A 450 -12.14 15.87 -4.81
CA THR A 450 -11.64 16.45 -6.06
C THR A 450 -11.74 17.95 -6.05
N GLU A 451 -10.80 18.61 -6.70
CA GLU A 451 -10.83 20.06 -6.91
C GLU A 451 -11.87 20.43 -7.96
N TYR A 452 -12.63 21.51 -7.73
CA TYR A 452 -13.62 22.04 -8.66
C TYR A 452 -13.21 23.40 -9.20
N TYR A 453 -13.13 23.55 -10.52
CA TYR A 453 -12.65 24.75 -11.24
C TYR A 453 -13.77 25.53 -11.92
N GLY A 454 -14.94 25.68 -11.30
CA GLY A 454 -16.09 26.36 -11.90
C GLY A 454 -15.83 27.81 -12.34
N MET A 455 -16.75 28.38 -13.14
CA MET A 455 -16.65 29.76 -13.57
C MET A 455 -16.80 30.74 -12.38
N LYS A 456 -15.91 31.73 -12.30
CA LYS A 456 -16.05 32.86 -11.35
C LYS A 456 -17.39 33.55 -11.57
N GLY A 457 -18.22 33.64 -10.52
CA GLY A 457 -19.50 34.36 -10.53
C GLY A 457 -20.76 33.49 -10.70
N SER A 458 -20.65 32.19 -10.87
CA SER A 458 -21.79 31.28 -10.74
C SER A 458 -22.12 31.03 -9.27
N PRO A 459 -23.39 30.94 -8.83
CA PRO A 459 -23.69 30.54 -7.46
C PRO A 459 -22.99 29.24 -7.14
N LEU A 460 -22.33 29.19 -5.99
CA LEU A 460 -21.52 28.07 -5.48
C LEU A 460 -22.33 26.77 -5.34
N ILE A 461 -22.67 26.17 -6.47
CA ILE A 461 -23.12 24.79 -6.52
C ILE A 461 -21.91 23.99 -6.96
N CYS A 462 -21.16 23.46 -5.99
CA CYS A 462 -20.12 22.47 -6.24
C CYS A 462 -20.80 21.20 -6.78
N LYS A 463 -21.09 21.17 -8.06
CA LYS A 463 -21.63 20.04 -8.80
C LYS A 463 -20.64 19.60 -9.86
N LEU A 464 -20.66 18.31 -10.14
CA LEU A 464 -19.79 17.59 -11.07
C LEU A 464 -19.27 18.41 -12.27
N LEU A 465 -17.99 18.59 -12.25
CA LEU A 465 -16.84 18.56 -13.14
C LEU A 465 -16.97 19.27 -14.50
N PRO A 466 -16.53 20.51 -14.66
CA PRO A 466 -15.95 20.92 -15.93
C PRO A 466 -14.52 20.33 -16.03
N SER A 467 -14.26 19.52 -17.04
CA SER A 467 -12.91 19.10 -17.39
C SER A 467 -12.12 20.32 -17.89
N VAL A 468 -10.87 20.42 -17.45
CA VAL A 468 -9.87 21.31 -18.03
C VAL A 468 -9.37 20.67 -19.32
N VAL A 469 -8.84 21.44 -20.27
CA VAL A 469 -8.22 20.89 -21.49
C VAL A 469 -6.72 21.20 -21.54
N GLY A 470 -5.95 20.30 -22.13
CA GLY A 470 -4.55 20.54 -22.49
C GLY A 470 -4.46 21.30 -23.82
N VAL A 471 -3.56 22.26 -23.91
CA VAL A 471 -3.32 23.04 -25.14
C VAL A 471 -1.82 23.16 -25.44
N ALA A 472 -1.50 23.29 -26.72
CA ALA A 472 -0.17 23.63 -27.20
C ALA A 472 -0.12 25.11 -27.57
N VAL A 473 0.75 25.89 -26.93
CA VAL A 473 0.87 27.33 -27.07
C VAL A 473 2.19 27.70 -27.78
N VAL A 474 2.10 28.60 -28.74
CA VAL A 474 3.27 29.15 -29.43
C VAL A 474 3.20 30.67 -29.46
N LYS A 475 4.34 31.32 -29.64
CA LYS A 475 4.38 32.75 -29.92
C LYS A 475 3.88 33.01 -31.35
N ARG A 476 3.02 34.02 -31.54
CA ARG A 476 2.51 34.42 -32.86
C ARG A 476 3.66 34.77 -33.84
N SER A 477 4.74 35.32 -33.34
CA SER A 477 5.93 35.65 -34.12
C SER A 477 6.69 34.41 -34.63
N THR A 478 6.59 33.28 -33.97
CA THR A 478 7.27 32.04 -34.34
C THR A 478 6.46 31.30 -35.41
N ARG A 479 6.56 31.75 -36.67
CA ARG A 479 5.85 31.12 -37.75
C ARG A 479 6.56 29.83 -38.20
N GLY A 480 5.82 28.84 -38.69
CA GLY A 480 6.34 27.57 -39.15
C GLY A 480 6.50 26.48 -38.04
N VAL A 481 5.94 26.67 -36.86
CA VAL A 481 5.77 25.62 -35.84
C VAL A 481 4.32 25.11 -35.91
N PHE A 482 4.15 23.82 -36.12
CA PHE A 482 2.85 23.11 -36.12
C PHE A 482 3.06 21.64 -35.81
N PHE A 483 1.99 20.93 -35.42
CA PHE A 483 2.06 19.48 -35.25
C PHE A 483 2.55 18.82 -36.55
N GLY A 484 3.50 17.89 -36.41
CA GLY A 484 4.15 17.22 -37.54
C GLY A 484 5.47 17.86 -38.01
N ASN A 485 5.93 19.01 -37.45
CA ASN A 485 7.25 19.54 -37.73
C ASN A 485 8.04 20.00 -36.49
N PHE A 486 7.99 19.25 -35.43
CA PHE A 486 8.72 19.55 -34.21
C PHE A 486 10.23 19.27 -34.32
N GLY A 487 10.70 18.61 -35.38
CA GLY A 487 12.12 18.37 -35.62
C GLY A 487 12.93 19.67 -35.57
N GLY A 488 13.98 19.70 -34.74
CA GLY A 488 14.81 20.89 -34.53
C GLY A 488 14.19 21.99 -33.67
N ARG A 489 12.98 21.78 -33.12
CA ARG A 489 12.29 22.71 -32.24
C ARG A 489 12.59 22.43 -30.76
N ARG A 490 12.30 23.44 -29.92
CA ARG A 490 12.50 23.39 -28.48
C ARG A 490 11.13 23.35 -27.79
N SER A 491 10.96 22.42 -26.87
CA SER A 491 9.70 22.20 -26.16
C SER A 491 9.75 22.60 -24.70
N CYS A 492 8.62 23.05 -24.17
CA CYS A 492 8.40 23.41 -22.78
C CYS A 492 7.22 22.57 -22.25
N HIS A 493 7.50 21.77 -21.25
CA HIS A 493 6.53 20.89 -20.62
C HIS A 493 6.41 21.27 -19.13
N GLY A 494 5.26 21.11 -18.52
CA GLY A 494 5.07 21.48 -17.11
C GLY A 494 5.95 20.63 -16.19
N HIS A 495 5.81 19.31 -16.26
CA HIS A 495 6.62 18.34 -15.53
C HIS A 495 6.37 16.92 -16.06
N MET A 496 7.24 16.00 -15.66
CA MET A 496 7.12 14.59 -16.00
C MET A 496 5.80 14.02 -15.46
N TYR A 497 5.14 13.21 -16.24
CA TYR A 497 3.80 12.66 -16.00
C TYR A 497 2.67 13.69 -15.94
N SER A 498 2.89 14.98 -16.19
CA SER A 498 1.78 15.95 -16.25
C SER A 498 0.79 15.64 -17.37
N PRO A 499 -0.53 15.77 -17.12
CA PRO A 499 -1.53 15.51 -18.15
C PRO A 499 -1.33 16.35 -19.41
N ALA A 500 -1.20 17.68 -19.26
CA ALA A 500 -1.07 18.61 -20.36
C ALA A 500 0.32 18.59 -21.00
N GLY A 501 1.38 18.43 -20.21
CA GLY A 501 2.75 18.55 -20.67
C GLY A 501 3.39 17.24 -21.15
N TRP A 502 2.91 16.10 -20.67
CA TRP A 502 3.53 14.81 -20.96
C TRP A 502 2.58 13.81 -21.63
N LEU A 503 1.37 13.58 -21.06
CA LEU A 503 0.49 12.52 -21.53
C LEU A 503 -0.25 12.88 -22.83
N LEU A 504 -0.93 14.03 -22.87
CA LEU A 504 -1.74 14.43 -24.03
C LEU A 504 -0.90 14.77 -25.26
N PRO A 505 0.23 15.51 -25.17
CA PRO A 505 1.08 15.75 -26.34
C PRO A 505 1.61 14.47 -26.96
N PHE A 506 1.90 13.44 -26.17
CA PHE A 506 2.36 12.14 -26.63
C PHE A 506 1.35 11.46 -27.58
N ARG A 507 0.06 11.51 -27.23
CA ARG A 507 -1.03 10.98 -28.09
C ARG A 507 -1.01 11.62 -29.49
N HIS A 508 -0.82 12.93 -29.55
CA HIS A 508 -0.80 13.67 -30.82
C HIS A 508 0.50 13.49 -31.61
N THR A 509 1.63 13.42 -30.94
CA THR A 509 2.94 13.24 -31.55
C THR A 509 3.07 11.87 -32.21
N LEU A 510 2.58 10.81 -31.59
CA LEU A 510 2.60 9.44 -32.13
C LEU A 510 1.69 9.27 -33.35
N SER A 511 0.53 9.90 -33.40
CA SER A 511 -0.42 9.73 -34.49
C SER A 511 0.05 10.32 -35.80
N LEU A 512 1.02 11.26 -35.78
CA LEU A 512 1.46 12.02 -36.93
C LEU A 512 2.80 11.55 -37.54
N GLU A 513 3.69 10.97 -36.73
CA GLU A 513 5.07 10.70 -37.16
C GLU A 513 5.47 9.21 -37.18
N HIS A 514 4.76 8.32 -36.51
CA HIS A 514 5.21 6.92 -36.33
C HIS A 514 4.11 5.89 -36.57
N ASN A 515 4.15 5.24 -37.71
CA ASN A 515 3.39 4.02 -38.01
C ASN A 515 3.98 2.74 -37.34
N ASN A 516 5.00 2.88 -36.49
CA ASN A 516 5.66 1.75 -35.84
C ASN A 516 5.21 1.62 -34.37
N THR A 517 4.47 0.58 -34.10
CA THR A 517 3.93 0.17 -32.78
C THR A 517 4.99 -0.22 -31.74
N SER A 518 6.28 -0.05 -32.00
CA SER A 518 7.36 -0.45 -31.09
C SER A 518 7.93 0.65 -30.18
N GLN A 519 7.53 1.92 -30.37
CA GLN A 519 7.96 3.04 -29.54
C GLN A 519 6.76 3.61 -28.78
N CYS A 520 6.60 3.18 -27.53
CA CYS A 520 5.48 3.59 -26.71
C CYS A 520 5.89 4.34 -25.43
N GLU A 521 7.19 4.69 -25.30
CA GLU A 521 7.70 5.44 -24.16
C GLU A 521 7.78 6.95 -24.48
N PRO A 522 6.99 7.83 -23.83
CA PRO A 522 6.94 9.25 -24.13
C PRO A 522 8.29 9.96 -24.05
N ASN A 523 9.10 9.67 -23.05
CA ASN A 523 10.40 10.34 -22.88
C ASN A 523 11.36 10.04 -24.03
N GLN A 524 11.36 8.82 -24.53
CA GLN A 524 12.17 8.44 -25.69
C GLN A 524 11.68 9.15 -26.93
N VAL A 525 10.37 9.12 -27.20
CA VAL A 525 9.76 9.79 -28.36
C VAL A 525 10.03 11.29 -28.34
N TYR A 526 9.85 11.95 -27.21
CA TYR A 526 10.14 13.39 -27.10
C TYR A 526 11.62 13.72 -27.29
N ASN A 527 12.55 12.88 -26.82
CA ASN A 527 13.98 13.05 -27.06
C ASN A 527 14.36 12.90 -28.53
N GLU A 528 13.61 12.12 -29.31
CA GLU A 528 13.81 11.93 -30.75
C GLU A 528 13.16 13.06 -31.58
N VAL A 529 11.95 13.48 -31.18
CA VAL A 529 11.15 14.50 -31.88
C VAL A 529 11.69 15.92 -31.66
N PHE A 530 12.00 16.27 -30.42
CA PHE A 530 12.48 17.61 -30.07
C PHE A 530 14.01 17.67 -30.02
N TRP A 531 14.57 18.72 -30.61
CA TRP A 531 16.02 18.97 -30.53
C TRP A 531 16.49 19.17 -29.08
N LYS A 532 15.75 19.99 -28.31
CA LYS A 532 15.94 20.26 -26.86
C LYS A 532 14.60 20.57 -26.21
N GLY A 533 14.54 20.41 -24.91
CA GLY A 533 13.34 20.78 -24.16
C GLY A 533 13.62 21.05 -22.69
N CYS A 534 12.58 21.53 -21.99
CA CYS A 534 12.49 21.46 -20.55
C CYS A 534 11.24 20.66 -20.17
N LEU A 535 11.48 19.45 -19.71
CA LEU A 535 10.52 18.56 -19.06
C LEU A 535 11.07 18.25 -17.67
N PRO A 536 10.71 19.05 -16.64
CA PRO A 536 11.17 18.83 -15.27
C PRO A 536 10.90 17.40 -14.83
N GLY A 537 11.88 16.75 -14.19
CA GLY A 537 11.84 15.33 -13.81
C GLY A 537 12.39 14.36 -14.84
N SER A 538 12.66 14.80 -16.08
CA SER A 538 13.26 14.00 -17.16
C SER A 538 14.80 14.05 -17.17
N GLN A 539 15.39 13.51 -18.22
CA GLN A 539 16.84 13.48 -18.44
C GLN A 539 17.20 13.81 -19.91
N GLY A 540 18.49 14.01 -20.16
CA GLY A 540 19.03 14.15 -21.51
C GLY A 540 18.64 15.46 -22.20
N ASN A 541 18.16 15.39 -23.44
CA ASN A 541 17.83 16.56 -24.28
C ASN A 541 16.66 17.37 -23.71
N LEU A 542 15.74 16.72 -22.98
CA LEU A 542 14.58 17.35 -22.38
C LEU A 542 14.89 18.14 -21.10
N CYS A 543 16.14 18.14 -20.63
CA CYS A 543 16.61 19.01 -19.54
C CYS A 543 17.52 20.17 -20.04
N LYS A 544 17.81 20.25 -21.33
CA LYS A 544 18.78 21.23 -21.85
C LYS A 544 18.26 22.67 -21.88
N VAL A 545 16.97 22.87 -21.92
CA VAL A 545 16.31 24.19 -21.85
C VAL A 545 15.98 24.60 -20.42
N CYS A 546 15.88 23.65 -19.48
CA CYS A 546 15.62 23.93 -18.07
C CYS A 546 16.71 24.84 -17.47
N MET A 547 16.34 25.72 -16.53
CA MET A 547 17.23 26.71 -15.93
C MET A 547 17.69 26.37 -14.51
N GLY A 548 16.91 25.59 -13.78
CA GLY A 548 17.08 25.40 -12.33
C GLY A 548 16.57 26.60 -11.52
N GLY A 549 16.85 26.61 -10.23
CA GLY A 549 16.44 27.66 -9.30
C GLY A 549 17.45 28.80 -9.17
N THR A 550 17.17 29.75 -8.26
CA THR A 550 18.07 30.83 -7.85
C THR A 550 18.72 30.52 -6.51
N GLY A 551 19.93 31.04 -6.24
CA GLY A 551 20.65 30.83 -4.98
C GLY A 551 21.17 29.41 -4.81
N GLU A 552 21.01 28.82 -3.63
CA GLU A 552 21.42 27.41 -3.34
C GLU A 552 20.70 26.39 -4.20
N ALA A 553 19.52 26.72 -4.73
CA ALA A 553 18.77 25.86 -5.66
C ALA A 553 19.30 25.89 -7.11
N ALA A 554 20.27 26.72 -7.43
CA ALA A 554 20.86 26.85 -8.79
C ALA A 554 21.45 25.53 -9.32
N THR A 555 21.76 24.58 -8.48
CA THR A 555 22.30 23.27 -8.83
C THR A 555 21.22 22.23 -9.21
N LYS A 556 19.92 22.51 -8.93
CA LYS A 556 18.81 21.58 -9.17
C LYS A 556 18.10 21.82 -10.49
N ARG A 557 18.88 21.87 -11.56
CA ARG A 557 18.36 21.99 -12.92
C ARG A 557 17.51 20.77 -13.28
N CYS A 558 16.34 21.02 -13.89
CA CYS A 558 15.40 19.98 -14.31
C CYS A 558 14.75 19.21 -13.13
N ALA A 559 14.70 19.82 -11.93
CA ALA A 559 14.02 19.20 -10.79
C ALA A 559 12.51 19.07 -11.06
N ASP A 560 11.91 18.00 -10.55
CA ASP A 560 10.46 17.71 -10.67
C ASP A 560 9.64 18.46 -9.60
N ASN A 561 9.92 19.73 -9.41
CA ASN A 561 9.26 20.63 -8.48
C ASN A 561 9.61 22.09 -8.77
N HIS A 562 9.04 23.03 -8.00
CA HIS A 562 9.27 24.48 -8.16
C HIS A 562 10.72 24.96 -7.85
N ASN A 563 11.68 24.06 -7.58
CA ASN A 563 13.09 24.41 -7.60
C ASN A 563 13.62 24.57 -9.06
N GLU A 564 12.87 24.05 -10.04
CA GLU A 564 13.05 24.37 -11.45
C GLU A 564 12.07 25.50 -11.81
N ARG A 565 12.58 26.63 -12.29
CA ARG A 565 11.74 27.80 -12.66
C ARG A 565 10.77 27.55 -13.80
N TYR A 566 11.03 26.51 -14.59
CA TYR A 566 10.18 26.08 -15.71
C TYR A 566 9.21 24.95 -15.32
N TYR A 567 9.07 24.68 -14.03
CA TYR A 567 8.11 23.71 -13.50
C TYR A 567 6.67 24.23 -13.51
N GLY A 568 5.70 23.35 -13.79
CA GLY A 568 4.26 23.63 -13.80
C GLY A 568 3.79 24.44 -15.02
N ASN A 569 2.52 24.81 -15.05
CA ASN A 569 1.93 25.58 -16.15
C ASN A 569 2.59 26.94 -16.34
N MET A 570 2.79 27.68 -15.25
CA MET A 570 3.47 28.97 -15.28
C MET A 570 4.93 28.82 -15.72
N GLY A 571 5.60 27.78 -15.25
CA GLY A 571 6.99 27.49 -15.64
C GLY A 571 7.13 27.15 -17.11
N ALA A 572 6.20 26.42 -17.72
CA ALA A 572 6.20 26.14 -19.14
C ALA A 572 5.99 27.40 -19.98
N LEU A 573 5.18 28.35 -19.53
CA LEU A 573 5.04 29.68 -20.17
C LEU A 573 6.31 30.52 -20.02
N ARG A 574 6.96 30.52 -18.85
CA ARG A 574 8.28 31.14 -18.63
C ARG A 574 9.33 30.57 -19.60
N CYS A 575 9.33 29.27 -19.81
CA CYS A 575 10.20 28.59 -20.78
C CYS A 575 9.90 29.04 -22.22
N LEU A 576 8.64 29.20 -22.58
CA LEU A 576 8.23 29.64 -23.93
C LEU A 576 8.73 31.06 -24.26
N VAL A 577 8.59 31.99 -23.33
CA VAL A 577 9.00 33.39 -23.52
C VAL A 577 10.50 33.59 -23.33
N GLY A 578 11.16 32.77 -22.51
CA GLY A 578 12.56 32.90 -22.13
C GLY A 578 12.80 33.97 -21.08
N ASP A 579 14.02 33.96 -20.52
CA ASP A 579 14.44 35.01 -19.57
C ASP A 579 14.83 36.30 -20.31
N ALA A 580 15.05 37.37 -19.53
CA ALA A 580 15.47 38.67 -20.10
C ALA A 580 16.81 38.61 -20.87
N SER A 581 17.63 37.58 -20.64
CA SER A 581 18.89 37.35 -21.37
C SER A 581 18.68 36.61 -22.72
N GLY A 582 17.50 36.05 -22.97
CA GLY A 582 17.18 35.27 -24.18
C GLY A 582 17.93 33.94 -24.31
N LYS A 583 18.60 33.46 -23.24
CA LYS A 583 19.49 32.29 -23.32
C LYS A 583 18.75 30.95 -23.28
N SER A 584 17.60 30.87 -22.64
CA SER A 584 16.82 29.63 -22.51
C SER A 584 15.36 29.88 -22.80
N TYR A 585 14.87 29.39 -23.94
CA TYR A 585 13.46 29.48 -24.31
C TYR A 585 13.05 28.31 -25.22
N GLY A 586 11.75 27.99 -25.22
CA GLY A 586 11.13 27.03 -26.12
C GLY A 586 10.44 27.66 -27.32
N ASP A 587 10.06 26.82 -28.27
CA ASP A 587 9.27 27.20 -29.44
C ASP A 587 7.79 26.86 -29.28
N VAL A 588 7.47 25.86 -28.42
CA VAL A 588 6.13 25.41 -28.08
C VAL A 588 6.06 25.09 -26.59
N ALA A 589 4.95 25.43 -25.93
CA ALA A 589 4.64 25.06 -24.55
C ALA A 589 3.34 24.25 -24.49
N PHE A 590 3.35 23.19 -23.71
CA PHE A 590 2.18 22.34 -23.44
C PHE A 590 1.68 22.63 -22.04
N VAL A 591 0.46 23.18 -21.91
CA VAL A 591 -0.10 23.69 -20.66
C VAL A 591 -1.60 23.42 -20.57
N GLU A 592 -2.16 23.59 -19.36
CA GLU A 592 -3.60 23.59 -19.16
C GLU A 592 -4.22 24.95 -19.53
N GLN A 593 -5.38 24.92 -20.11
CA GLN A 593 -6.05 26.12 -20.65
C GLN A 593 -6.59 27.05 -19.57
N HIS A 594 -7.12 26.52 -18.45
CA HIS A 594 -8.02 27.25 -17.55
C HIS A 594 -7.45 28.52 -16.90
N ASN A 595 -6.15 28.65 -16.72
CA ASN A 595 -5.49 29.86 -16.19
C ASN A 595 -4.53 30.52 -17.19
N LEU A 596 -4.60 30.17 -18.46
CA LEU A 596 -3.60 30.55 -19.45
C LEU A 596 -3.45 32.07 -19.60
N GLU A 597 -4.55 32.82 -19.75
CA GLU A 597 -4.51 34.27 -19.90
C GLU A 597 -4.03 34.96 -18.61
N SER A 598 -4.48 34.49 -17.44
CA SER A 598 -4.04 34.99 -16.14
C SER A 598 -2.55 34.75 -15.91
N ASN A 599 -2.05 33.58 -16.31
CA ASN A 599 -0.63 33.24 -16.23
C ASN A 599 0.23 34.09 -17.16
N ILE A 600 -0.23 34.36 -18.37
CA ILE A 600 0.46 35.27 -19.31
C ILE A 600 0.55 36.70 -18.72
N LEU A 601 -0.54 37.23 -18.18
CA LEU A 601 -0.56 38.52 -17.54
C LEU A 601 0.33 38.63 -16.30
N SER A 602 0.56 37.49 -15.62
CA SER A 602 1.42 37.39 -14.44
C SER A 602 2.92 37.31 -14.74
N LEU A 603 3.33 37.15 -16.00
CA LEU A 603 4.74 37.10 -16.39
C LEU A 603 5.48 38.40 -16.07
N SER A 604 4.89 39.58 -16.37
CA SER A 604 5.49 40.90 -16.12
C SER A 604 5.53 41.25 -14.63
N PRO A 605 4.43 41.17 -13.83
CA PRO A 605 4.47 41.43 -12.39
C PRO A 605 5.43 40.49 -11.62
N SER A 606 5.65 39.30 -12.10
CA SER A 606 6.63 38.38 -11.50
C SER A 606 8.11 38.70 -11.85
N GLY A 607 8.33 39.80 -12.62
CA GLY A 607 9.67 40.24 -13.05
C GLY A 607 10.36 39.30 -14.06
N TRP A 608 9.56 38.44 -14.73
CA TRP A 608 10.12 37.45 -15.64
C TRP A 608 10.33 38.01 -17.04
N ALA A 609 9.30 38.55 -17.67
CA ALA A 609 9.37 39.10 -19.04
C ALA A 609 8.30 40.19 -19.20
N ASP A 610 8.74 41.39 -19.64
CA ASP A 610 7.84 42.51 -19.85
C ASP A 610 7.24 42.49 -21.27
N GLY A 611 6.03 43.02 -21.40
CA GLY A 611 5.38 43.34 -22.66
C GLY A 611 4.65 42.22 -23.36
N TRP A 612 4.50 41.02 -22.75
CA TRP A 612 3.72 39.95 -23.33
C TRP A 612 2.26 40.03 -23.00
N LEU A 613 1.38 39.88 -24.00
CA LEU A 613 -0.07 39.95 -23.88
C LEU A 613 -0.71 38.73 -24.56
N SER A 614 -1.97 38.43 -24.25
CA SER A 614 -2.66 37.22 -24.78
C SER A 614 -2.61 37.11 -26.30
N TRP A 615 -2.69 38.23 -27.02
CA TRP A 615 -2.63 38.25 -28.49
C TRP A 615 -1.26 38.00 -29.10
N ASP A 616 -0.21 37.94 -28.30
CA ASP A 616 1.14 37.55 -28.79
C ASP A 616 1.30 36.05 -28.94
N PHE A 617 0.30 35.29 -28.50
CA PHE A 617 0.29 33.83 -28.52
C PHE A 617 -0.86 33.27 -29.36
N GLU A 618 -0.67 32.05 -29.83
CA GLU A 618 -1.65 31.25 -30.56
C GLU A 618 -1.61 29.81 -30.11
N LEU A 619 -2.74 29.11 -30.27
CA LEU A 619 -2.85 27.66 -30.06
C LEU A 619 -2.40 26.92 -31.32
N LEU A 620 -1.74 25.78 -31.12
CA LEU A 620 -1.53 24.79 -32.16
C LEU A 620 -2.60 23.72 -32.07
N CYS A 621 -3.40 23.56 -33.09
CA CYS A 621 -4.42 22.52 -33.18
C CYS A 621 -3.81 21.23 -33.77
N GLY A 622 -4.36 20.08 -33.35
CA GLY A 622 -3.89 18.77 -33.82
C GLY A 622 -4.01 18.55 -35.32
N ASP A 623 -4.84 19.34 -36.02
CA ASP A 623 -5.02 19.34 -37.49
C ASP A 623 -4.03 20.27 -38.21
N GLY A 624 -3.09 20.87 -37.51
CA GLY A 624 -2.08 21.77 -38.04
C GLY A 624 -2.48 23.24 -38.14
N ARG A 625 -3.72 23.60 -37.78
CA ARG A 625 -4.16 25.01 -37.75
C ARG A 625 -3.55 25.74 -36.57
N ARG A 626 -3.55 27.06 -36.63
CA ARG A 626 -3.20 27.97 -35.53
C ARG A 626 -4.39 28.87 -35.23
N GLU A 627 -4.80 28.93 -34.00
CA GLU A 627 -6.00 29.63 -33.56
C GLU A 627 -5.68 30.59 -32.40
N PRO A 628 -6.46 31.66 -32.20
CA PRO A 628 -6.35 32.49 -31.01
C PRO A 628 -6.57 31.69 -29.71
N LEU A 629 -6.05 32.19 -28.57
CA LEU A 629 -6.21 31.51 -27.26
C LEU A 629 -7.66 31.29 -26.86
N SER A 630 -8.60 32.13 -27.36
CA SER A 630 -10.05 32.00 -27.09
C SER A 630 -10.69 30.76 -27.74
N GLU A 631 -10.07 30.21 -28.78
CA GLU A 631 -10.61 29.08 -29.56
C GLU A 631 -10.23 27.70 -29.00
N TRP A 632 -9.90 27.65 -27.74
CA TRP A 632 -9.42 26.43 -27.05
C TRP A 632 -10.45 25.29 -27.08
N GLU A 633 -11.75 25.55 -27.14
CA GLU A 633 -12.78 24.51 -27.20
C GLU A 633 -12.62 23.64 -28.46
N ASN A 634 -12.24 24.25 -29.58
CA ASN A 634 -12.06 23.59 -30.87
C ASN A 634 -10.58 23.29 -31.20
N CYS A 635 -9.64 23.79 -30.39
CA CYS A 635 -8.21 23.69 -30.62
C CYS A 635 -7.48 23.26 -29.33
N ASN A 636 -7.64 22.00 -28.95
CA ASN A 636 -7.03 21.44 -27.75
C ASN A 636 -6.48 20.03 -27.98
N LEU A 637 -5.77 19.50 -27.00
CA LEU A 637 -5.15 18.17 -27.03
C LEU A 637 -6.00 17.09 -26.34
N GLY A 638 -7.06 17.47 -25.66
CA GLY A 638 -7.97 16.59 -24.94
C GLY A 638 -8.30 17.06 -23.53
N ALA A 639 -9.33 16.44 -22.95
CA ALA A 639 -9.83 16.75 -21.63
C ALA A 639 -8.90 16.20 -20.54
N ILE A 640 -8.76 16.94 -19.44
CA ILE A 640 -7.98 16.60 -18.26
C ILE A 640 -8.94 16.52 -17.08
N PRO A 641 -9.04 15.37 -16.40
CA PRO A 641 -9.76 15.27 -15.13
C PRO A 641 -9.19 16.22 -14.06
N PRO A 642 -9.99 16.66 -13.08
CA PRO A 642 -9.52 17.54 -12.03
C PRO A 642 -8.48 16.85 -11.14
N ASN A 643 -7.72 17.67 -10.39
CA ASN A 643 -6.84 17.18 -9.35
C ASN A 643 -7.64 16.42 -8.28
N ILE A 644 -7.05 15.38 -7.75
CA ILE A 644 -7.65 14.48 -6.76
C ILE A 644 -6.77 14.46 -5.52
N ILE A 645 -7.35 14.70 -4.36
CA ILE A 645 -6.67 14.49 -3.10
C ILE A 645 -6.74 13.01 -2.77
N MET A 646 -5.56 12.39 -2.66
CA MET A 646 -5.38 10.95 -2.46
C MET A 646 -4.78 10.66 -1.09
N THR A 647 -5.20 9.55 -0.50
CA THR A 647 -4.75 9.06 0.82
C THR A 647 -4.76 7.53 0.89
N ARG A 648 -4.27 6.99 2.01
CA ARG A 648 -4.46 5.57 2.33
C ARG A 648 -5.92 5.28 2.67
N PRO A 649 -6.46 4.10 2.34
CA PRO A 649 -7.88 3.76 2.49
C PRO A 649 -8.48 4.11 3.85
N VAL A 650 -7.78 3.79 4.94
CA VAL A 650 -8.27 4.00 6.32
C VAL A 650 -8.27 5.44 6.81
N LEU A 651 -7.58 6.35 6.10
CA LEU A 651 -7.49 7.77 6.48
C LEU A 651 -8.50 8.65 5.76
N THR A 652 -9.36 8.08 4.93
CA THR A 652 -10.29 8.83 4.06
C THR A 652 -11.17 9.79 4.86
N SER A 653 -11.80 9.32 5.93
CA SER A 653 -12.68 10.15 6.76
C SER A 653 -11.90 11.27 7.46
N ARG A 654 -10.75 10.96 8.06
CA ARG A 654 -9.88 11.95 8.73
C ARG A 654 -9.46 13.07 7.79
N VAL A 655 -8.93 12.71 6.63
CA VAL A 655 -8.47 13.67 5.62
C VAL A 655 -9.64 14.48 5.09
N TYR A 656 -10.80 13.86 4.88
CA TYR A 656 -12.02 14.55 4.45
C TYR A 656 -12.46 15.60 5.47
N ASP A 657 -12.63 15.24 6.74
CA ASP A 657 -13.06 16.16 7.80
C ASP A 657 -12.08 17.31 7.96
N PHE A 658 -10.77 17.03 7.93
CA PHE A 658 -9.72 18.02 7.97
C PHE A 658 -9.83 19.04 6.82
N LEU A 659 -10.02 18.54 5.58
CA LEU A 659 -10.15 19.40 4.39
C LEU A 659 -11.42 20.25 4.41
N MET A 660 -12.55 19.71 4.86
CA MET A 660 -13.81 20.44 4.95
C MET A 660 -13.73 21.56 5.99
N LYS A 661 -13.14 21.31 7.14
CA LYS A 661 -12.84 22.35 8.15
C LYS A 661 -11.91 23.42 7.60
N SER A 662 -10.83 23.01 6.91
CA SER A 662 -9.86 23.90 6.28
C SER A 662 -10.51 24.82 5.23
N GLN A 663 -11.36 24.27 4.38
CA GLN A 663 -12.09 25.04 3.36
C GLN A 663 -13.04 26.05 4.00
N THR A 664 -13.75 25.66 5.05
CA THR A 664 -14.66 26.54 5.79
C THR A 664 -13.92 27.72 6.44
N LEU A 665 -12.78 27.45 7.08
CA LEU A 665 -11.94 28.48 7.69
C LEU A 665 -11.34 29.42 6.65
N ALA A 666 -10.83 28.90 5.54
CA ALA A 666 -10.24 29.68 4.46
C ALA A 666 -11.26 30.53 3.68
N SER A 667 -12.56 30.25 3.80
CA SER A 667 -13.65 30.99 3.22
C SER A 667 -14.10 32.18 4.12
N ASN A 668 -13.61 32.23 5.37
CA ASN A 668 -13.92 33.35 6.28
C ASN A 668 -13.15 34.60 5.84
N PRO A 669 -13.83 35.76 5.60
CA PRO A 669 -13.18 36.99 5.19
C PRO A 669 -12.17 37.52 6.21
N ASP A 670 -12.31 37.20 7.49
CA ASP A 670 -11.45 37.66 8.58
C ASP A 670 -10.11 36.91 8.67
N THR A 671 -9.91 35.84 7.91
CA THR A 671 -8.63 35.09 7.87
C THR A 671 -7.73 35.60 6.74
N GLU A 672 -6.45 35.85 7.03
CA GLU A 672 -5.46 36.23 6.01
C GLU A 672 -5.10 35.06 5.08
N PHE A 673 -5.17 33.85 5.58
CA PHE A 673 -4.81 32.67 4.81
C PHE A 673 -5.88 32.29 3.78
N ARG A 674 -5.46 32.06 2.54
CA ARG A 674 -6.30 31.61 1.42
C ARG A 674 -5.81 30.28 0.89
N LEU A 675 -6.60 29.22 1.07
CA LEU A 675 -6.22 27.87 0.71
C LEU A 675 -5.89 27.71 -0.79
N PHE A 676 -6.68 28.37 -1.65
CA PHE A 676 -6.58 28.27 -3.12
C PHE A 676 -5.88 29.48 -3.76
N GLN A 677 -5.01 30.17 -3.06
CA GLN A 677 -4.23 31.29 -3.61
C GLN A 677 -2.74 31.09 -3.31
N SER A 678 -1.90 31.26 -4.32
CA SER A 678 -0.46 30.98 -4.22
C SER A 678 0.43 32.21 -4.49
N GLN A 679 -0.09 33.28 -5.10
CA GLN A 679 0.70 34.44 -5.56
C GLN A 679 1.61 35.06 -4.49
N GLN A 680 1.16 35.11 -3.23
CA GLN A 680 1.94 35.69 -2.12
C GLN A 680 3.22 34.89 -1.81
N TYR A 681 3.36 33.64 -2.32
CA TYR A 681 4.53 32.79 -2.16
C TYR A 681 5.47 32.83 -3.37
N GLY A 682 5.15 33.64 -4.39
CA GLY A 682 5.98 33.84 -5.58
C GLY A 682 5.82 32.79 -6.68
N GLU A 683 4.92 31.83 -6.51
CA GLU A 683 4.61 30.77 -7.46
C GLU A 683 3.10 30.60 -7.63
N SER A 684 2.66 29.74 -8.55
CA SER A 684 1.26 29.40 -8.79
C SER A 684 1.00 27.93 -8.46
N ASP A 685 -0.27 27.62 -8.21
CA ASP A 685 -0.77 26.25 -8.04
C ASP A 685 -0.05 25.46 -6.92
N LEU A 686 0.26 26.12 -5.80
CA LEU A 686 0.89 25.49 -4.64
C LEU A 686 -0.13 24.74 -3.77
N LEU A 687 0.13 23.48 -3.45
CA LEU A 687 -0.71 22.56 -2.69
C LEU A 687 -2.04 22.21 -3.39
N PHE A 688 -2.71 23.21 -3.95
CA PHE A 688 -3.93 23.13 -4.75
C PHE A 688 -3.80 24.09 -5.93
N LYS A 689 -4.58 23.87 -6.99
CA LYS A 689 -4.64 24.83 -8.08
C LYS A 689 -5.30 26.14 -7.65
N ASP A 690 -4.76 27.27 -8.08
CA ASP A 690 -5.30 28.59 -7.81
C ASP A 690 -6.70 28.80 -8.44
N ALA A 691 -7.04 27.99 -9.45
CA ALA A 691 -8.37 27.97 -10.07
C ALA A 691 -9.44 27.29 -9.21
N THR A 692 -9.05 26.57 -8.16
CA THR A 692 -9.98 25.81 -7.32
C THR A 692 -10.99 26.73 -6.64
N GLN A 693 -12.27 26.43 -6.79
CA GLN A 693 -13.36 27.15 -6.13
C GLN A 693 -13.82 26.43 -4.85
N CYS A 694 -13.84 25.11 -4.90
CA CYS A 694 -14.21 24.26 -3.76
C CYS A 694 -13.73 22.81 -3.97
N LEU A 695 -13.83 22.02 -2.90
CA LEU A 695 -13.52 20.58 -2.90
C LEU A 695 -14.83 19.79 -2.89
N ILE A 696 -14.91 18.79 -3.78
CA ILE A 696 -16.08 17.90 -3.92
C ILE A 696 -15.76 16.56 -3.26
N HIS A 697 -16.68 16.07 -2.43
CA HIS A 697 -16.56 14.75 -1.81
C HIS A 697 -16.65 13.63 -2.87
N THR A 698 -15.60 12.83 -3.00
CA THR A 698 -15.49 11.76 -3.99
C THR A 698 -14.99 10.43 -3.42
N SER A 699 -14.89 10.28 -2.10
CA SER A 699 -14.40 9.07 -1.46
C SER A 699 -15.25 7.81 -1.73
N HIS A 700 -16.52 8.00 -2.11
CA HIS A 700 -17.42 6.90 -2.50
C HIS A 700 -17.19 6.41 -3.94
N LEU A 701 -16.37 7.11 -4.72
CA LEU A 701 -16.04 6.78 -6.10
C LEU A 701 -14.67 6.09 -6.18
N ASP A 702 -14.51 5.25 -7.18
CA ASP A 702 -13.22 4.74 -7.59
C ASP A 702 -12.46 5.82 -8.40
N TYR A 703 -11.14 5.88 -8.26
CA TYR A 703 -10.30 6.81 -9.03
C TYR A 703 -10.48 6.66 -10.54
N ARG A 704 -10.71 5.45 -11.05
CA ARG A 704 -11.02 5.19 -12.46
C ARG A 704 -12.29 5.93 -12.89
N THR A 705 -13.34 5.90 -12.08
CA THR A 705 -14.60 6.62 -12.34
C THR A 705 -14.39 8.12 -12.38
N ILE A 706 -13.54 8.66 -11.49
CA ILE A 706 -13.24 10.10 -11.44
C ILE A 706 -12.41 10.52 -12.67
N LEU A 707 -11.43 9.71 -13.06
CA LEU A 707 -10.58 9.97 -14.24
C LEU A 707 -11.35 9.84 -15.56
N GLY A 708 -12.42 9.06 -15.58
CA GLY A 708 -13.18 8.74 -16.78
C GLY A 708 -12.46 7.72 -17.68
N ASP A 709 -13.24 6.94 -18.42
CA ASP A 709 -12.73 5.81 -19.19
C ASP A 709 -11.72 6.20 -20.28
N GLU A 710 -11.90 7.35 -20.94
CA GLU A 710 -11.00 7.79 -22.01
C GLU A 710 -9.61 8.11 -21.48
N PHE A 711 -9.54 8.95 -20.43
CA PHE A 711 -8.28 9.34 -19.82
C PHE A 711 -7.59 8.14 -19.16
N TYR A 712 -8.35 7.31 -18.44
CA TYR A 712 -7.83 6.12 -17.80
C TYR A 712 -7.18 5.15 -18.81
N ARG A 713 -7.87 4.84 -19.93
CA ARG A 713 -7.33 3.96 -20.98
C ARG A 713 -6.07 4.52 -21.62
N LEU A 714 -6.03 5.85 -21.86
CA LEU A 714 -4.83 6.50 -22.39
C LEU A 714 -3.65 6.36 -21.43
N ALA A 715 -3.85 6.67 -20.14
CA ALA A 715 -2.82 6.53 -19.11
C ALA A 715 -2.37 5.07 -18.99
N GLU A 716 -3.30 4.12 -18.93
CA GLU A 716 -2.98 2.69 -18.84
C GLU A 716 -2.17 2.20 -20.04
N ALA A 717 -2.54 2.58 -21.26
CA ALA A 717 -1.80 2.20 -22.46
C ALA A 717 -0.37 2.74 -22.44
N VAL A 718 -0.17 3.98 -22.00
CA VAL A 718 1.16 4.61 -21.94
C VAL A 718 2.00 3.99 -20.82
N PHE A 719 1.44 3.81 -19.62
CA PHE A 719 2.19 3.26 -18.48
C PHE A 719 2.49 1.76 -18.60
N ASN A 720 1.75 1.01 -19.42
CA ASN A 720 2.12 -0.38 -19.75
C ASN A 720 3.44 -0.49 -20.52
N CYS A 721 3.88 0.59 -21.16
CA CYS A 721 5.11 0.67 -21.94
C CYS A 721 6.20 1.50 -21.26
N THR A 722 5.81 2.41 -20.38
CA THR A 722 6.75 3.34 -19.75
C THR A 722 7.35 2.71 -18.50
N HIS A 723 8.68 2.74 -18.41
CA HIS A 723 9.36 2.42 -17.15
C HIS A 723 9.08 3.52 -16.13
N SER A 724 8.52 3.13 -14.98
CA SER A 724 8.19 4.05 -13.90
C SER A 724 8.63 3.48 -12.56
N ASP A 725 9.64 4.13 -11.97
CA ASP A 725 10.22 3.70 -10.68
C ASP A 725 9.16 3.62 -9.58
N ILE A 726 8.20 4.56 -9.57
CA ILE A 726 7.13 4.56 -8.57
C ILE A 726 6.16 3.38 -8.76
N LEU A 727 5.81 3.02 -9.99
CA LEU A 727 4.95 1.86 -10.24
C LEU A 727 5.69 0.55 -9.94
N GLU A 728 7.00 0.48 -10.23
CA GLU A 728 7.83 -0.66 -9.82
C GLU A 728 7.90 -0.79 -8.31
N PHE A 729 8.11 0.32 -7.60
CA PHE A 729 8.08 0.34 -6.13
C PHE A 729 6.73 -0.17 -5.59
N CYS A 730 5.62 0.30 -6.16
CA CYS A 730 4.28 -0.14 -5.75
C CYS A 730 4.04 -1.62 -6.03
N ASN A 731 4.53 -2.14 -7.16
CA ASN A 731 4.41 -3.56 -7.53
C ASN A 731 5.29 -4.49 -6.70
N GLN A 732 6.32 -3.98 -6.02
CA GLN A 732 7.21 -4.76 -5.15
C GLN A 732 6.61 -5.01 -3.77
N ASP A 733 5.48 -4.43 -3.41
CA ASP A 733 4.84 -4.71 -2.13
C ASP A 733 4.43 -6.19 -2.02
N VAL A 734 4.48 -6.73 -0.82
CA VAL A 734 4.22 -8.16 -0.55
C VAL A 734 2.83 -8.58 -1.00
N CYS A 735 1.84 -7.73 -0.70
CA CYS A 735 0.46 -7.87 -1.19
C CYS A 735 -0.08 -6.47 -1.44
N SER A 736 -0.28 -6.11 -2.69
CA SER A 736 -1.04 -4.89 -3.02
C SER A 736 -2.49 -5.10 -2.58
N ILE A 737 -3.01 -4.22 -1.73
CA ILE A 737 -4.33 -4.42 -1.09
C ILE A 737 -5.48 -4.28 -2.09
N PHE A 738 -5.34 -3.40 -3.11
CA PHE A 738 -6.39 -3.07 -4.08
C PHE A 738 -5.90 -3.12 -5.51
#